data_2708ebaab60cdaa79f8bd95c2f80313e
#
_entry.id   2708ebaab60cdaa79f8bd95c2f80313e
#
_cell.length_a   1.000
_cell.length_b   1.000
_cell.length_c   1.000
_cell.angle_alpha   90.00
_cell.angle_beta   90.00
_cell.angle_gamma   90.00
#
_symmetry.space_group_name_H-M   'P 1'
#
loop_
_entity.id
_entity.type
_entity.pdbx_description
1 polymer ?
#
loop_
_entity_poly.entity_id
_entity_poly.type
_entity_poly.pdbx_seq_one_letter_code
_entity_poly.pdbx_strand_id
1 'polypeptide(L)'
;MNETYENPEVIKSSDTDVDLQALIAENKALKEALTAKRTEQQKTYIPKPLDLSEYKTRKIYIDSMLLDADWIEGQDWINEVELSGMPNKSEVGFADYVLYDDSHKPLAVVEAKRTCVDVAKGRQQAKLYADILEKKYKRRPVVFLTNGFETRIIDNQYPERKVAAIYSKRDLEKLFNLQKMKTSLRHISVDKNIAGRYYQEAAIKAACDAFDNRNRRKALLVMATGSGKTRTVIALCKVLLDAGWIRNILFLADRNSLVTQAKRNFVSLLPDLSCSNLVEEKDNYTAHCIFSTYQTMMNCIDSVRDDNGKLFTCGHFDLVICDEAHRSIYNKYRDIFNYFDAPLVGLTATPKDEIEKNTYEIFDLENGVPTYGYELAQAVKDGYLVDFVTVESKTKFIEEGIAYDELSDEDKAVYEDTFEFEDGKLPERIDSAALNTWVFNEDTIKQVLHVLMRDGLKVDYGQKIGKTIIFAKNHDHAEKILEVFNKQYPELSKNGQPFAKVIDNYMTYAQSAIDEFSDADKMPQIAISVDMLDTGIDVPEVLNLVFFKKVMSKAKFWQMIGRGTRLCPGLIDGGDKDKFYIFDFCGNFEFFRMNQGRPTANMIALQGAVFSLEFEITYKLQSIEYQMDRLIAYRNKLVDKMTGKVQELNRENFAVRQHLKYVDTYSVESNYQSITFEDTLMVRDELAPLIQPDGDEVSAIRFDALMYGMELAYLAGKGFGRHKSDLFKKVEGIASVANIPEIQVQSELINKILHTDYVDNAGIDEFEYIRVSLRNLMKYLPKGIIKYDTDFTDEILSTEWNESELENDELKNYKAKVEFYIRQHQDNIAIAKLKTNQPLTEVDIESLEQILWNELGSKDDYEKEYGHKPLGEFVREIVGLDMNAAKAAFSEFLNDTNLDSRQIYFVNQIVEYIVHNGIMKDLSVLKESPFTDRGSVVEIFTDMTLWMNIKKVIDQINANAVA
;
A
#
# COMPACT_ATOMS: atom_id res chain seq x y z
N MET A 1 11.44 -17.58 26.56
CA MET A 1 12.69 -17.55 27.37
C MET A 1 12.74 -16.19 28.06
N ASN A 2 13.04 -16.16 29.39
CA ASN A 2 13.20 -14.89 30.08
C ASN A 2 14.53 -14.26 29.63
N GLU A 3 14.47 -13.24 28.82
CA GLU A 3 15.64 -12.42 28.48
C GLU A 3 15.98 -11.57 29.71
N THR A 4 17.16 -11.77 30.27
CA THR A 4 17.71 -10.89 31.31
C THR A 4 18.75 -9.98 30.63
N TYR A 5 18.46 -8.71 30.62
CA TYR A 5 19.41 -7.67 30.20
C TYR A 5 19.98 -7.01 31.48
N GLU A 6 21.29 -6.91 31.60
CA GLU A 6 21.92 -6.27 32.75
C GLU A 6 21.84 -4.77 32.63
N ASN A 7 21.50 -4.08 33.72
CA ASN A 7 21.41 -2.63 33.78
C ASN A 7 22.78 -2.01 33.47
N PRO A 8 22.96 -1.17 32.44
CA PRO A 8 24.23 -0.56 32.16
C PRO A 8 24.63 0.35 33.32
N GLU A 9 25.80 0.10 33.92
CA GLU A 9 26.35 1.00 34.93
C GLU A 9 26.67 2.36 34.30
N VAL A 10 26.14 3.42 34.89
CA VAL A 10 26.44 4.80 34.50
C VAL A 10 27.90 5.09 34.85
N ILE A 11 28.76 5.09 33.85
CA ILE A 11 30.16 5.57 34.03
C ILE A 11 30.11 7.07 34.31
N LYS A 12 30.26 7.44 35.56
CA LYS A 12 30.48 8.83 35.96
C LYS A 12 31.76 9.31 35.30
N SER A 13 31.67 10.29 34.43
CA SER A 13 32.84 11.02 33.91
C SER A 13 33.55 11.69 35.07
N SER A 14 34.73 11.19 35.47
CA SER A 14 35.63 11.91 36.34
C SER A 14 36.47 12.87 35.47
N ASP A 15 36.44 14.13 35.84
CA ASP A 15 37.33 15.16 35.33
C ASP A 15 38.80 14.69 35.31
N THR A 16 39.32 14.48 34.12
CA THR A 16 40.75 14.55 33.89
C THR A 16 40.99 15.14 32.50
N ASP A 17 41.84 16.09 32.42
CA ASP A 17 42.38 16.66 31.20
C ASP A 17 43.01 15.55 30.35
N VAL A 18 42.18 14.92 29.53
CA VAL A 18 42.60 13.93 28.54
C VAL A 18 43.22 14.72 27.39
N ASP A 19 44.48 14.47 27.13
CA ASP A 19 45.22 15.07 26.04
C ASP A 19 44.45 14.86 24.71
N LEU A 20 43.84 15.90 24.22
CA LEU A 20 43.02 15.89 23.00
C LEU A 20 43.77 15.32 21.80
N GLN A 21 45.08 15.49 21.76
CA GLN A 21 45.94 14.96 20.70
C GLN A 21 46.11 13.43 20.83
N ALA A 22 46.19 12.89 22.03
CA ALA A 22 46.22 11.44 22.24
C ALA A 22 44.89 10.77 21.82
N LEU A 23 43.77 11.39 22.14
CA LEU A 23 42.42 10.93 21.73
C LEU A 23 42.22 11.00 20.21
N ILE A 24 42.73 12.06 19.58
CA ILE A 24 42.70 12.21 18.11
C ILE A 24 43.61 11.16 17.45
N ALA A 25 44.78 10.86 18.01
CA ALA A 25 45.69 9.84 17.50
C ALA A 25 45.12 8.42 17.67
N GLU A 26 44.48 8.14 18.82
CA GLU A 26 43.81 6.86 19.09
C GLU A 26 42.59 6.68 18.17
N ASN A 27 41.78 7.72 17.97
CA ASN A 27 40.64 7.70 17.06
C ASN A 27 41.11 7.48 15.61
N LYS A 28 42.23 8.08 15.21
CA LYS A 28 42.84 7.88 13.89
C LYS A 28 43.32 6.44 13.71
N ALA A 29 44.03 5.90 14.71
CA ALA A 29 44.50 4.51 14.70
C ALA A 29 43.38 3.51 14.71
N LEU A 30 42.27 3.75 15.44
CA LEU A 30 41.08 2.96 15.45
C LEU A 30 40.38 3.02 14.06
N LYS A 31 40.28 4.20 13.48
CA LYS A 31 39.71 4.37 12.13
C LYS A 31 40.54 3.61 11.08
N GLU A 32 41.84 3.66 11.13
CA GLU A 32 42.73 2.94 10.20
C GLU A 32 42.63 1.41 10.40
N ALA A 33 42.56 0.91 11.63
CA ALA A 33 42.38 -0.51 11.96
C ALA A 33 41.02 -1.03 11.51
N LEU A 34 39.95 -0.27 11.71
CA LEU A 34 38.61 -0.60 11.28
C LEU A 34 38.44 -0.53 9.76
N THR A 35 39.10 0.42 9.11
CA THR A 35 39.17 0.53 7.65
C THR A 35 39.88 -0.68 7.04
N ALA A 36 41.01 -1.11 7.62
CA ALA A 36 41.70 -2.33 7.21
C ALA A 36 40.80 -3.56 7.37
N LYS A 37 40.11 -3.68 8.50
CA LYS A 37 39.17 -4.78 8.78
C LYS A 37 37.97 -4.81 7.83
N ARG A 38 37.42 -3.63 7.49
CA ARG A 38 36.36 -3.49 6.47
C ARG A 38 36.84 -3.88 5.07
N THR A 39 38.02 -3.41 4.68
CA THR A 39 38.61 -3.72 3.39
C THR A 39 38.90 -5.21 3.26
N GLU A 40 39.29 -5.86 4.35
CA GLU A 40 39.52 -7.29 4.40
C GLU A 40 38.18 -8.08 4.35
N GLN A 41 37.15 -7.64 5.08
CA GLN A 41 35.81 -8.20 5.02
C GLN A 41 35.16 -7.96 3.65
N GLN A 42 35.31 -6.80 3.03
CA GLN A 42 34.82 -6.55 1.67
C GLN A 42 35.52 -7.39 0.60
N LYS A 43 36.79 -7.74 0.79
CA LYS A 43 37.53 -8.64 -0.11
C LYS A 43 37.09 -10.09 0.04
N THR A 44 36.66 -10.49 1.22
CA THR A 44 36.20 -11.87 1.50
C THR A 44 34.71 -12.04 1.33
N TYR A 45 33.92 -10.96 1.39
CA TYR A 45 32.49 -10.96 1.27
C TYR A 45 32.05 -10.40 -0.10
N ILE A 46 31.93 -11.29 -1.04
CA ILE A 46 30.97 -11.14 -2.12
C ILE A 46 29.71 -11.83 -1.59
N PRO A 47 28.54 -11.12 -1.49
CA PRO A 47 27.28 -11.82 -1.31
C PRO A 47 27.22 -12.82 -2.46
N LYS A 48 27.53 -14.06 -2.21
CA LYS A 48 27.36 -15.09 -3.21
C LYS A 48 25.86 -15.27 -3.31
N PRO A 49 25.22 -14.80 -4.39
CA PRO A 49 23.89 -15.33 -4.68
C PRO A 49 24.03 -16.84 -4.59
N LEU A 50 23.04 -17.51 -4.03
CA LEU A 50 23.02 -18.98 -3.95
C LEU A 50 23.39 -19.55 -5.33
N ASP A 51 24.66 -19.87 -5.53
CA ASP A 51 25.19 -20.37 -6.79
C ASP A 51 25.09 -21.88 -6.78
N LEU A 52 23.86 -22.38 -6.97
CA LEU A 52 23.64 -23.80 -7.16
C LEU A 52 23.92 -24.19 -8.61
N SER A 53 24.58 -25.35 -8.80
CA SER A 53 24.71 -25.92 -10.14
C SER A 53 23.33 -26.11 -10.79
N GLU A 54 23.28 -26.13 -12.11
CA GLU A 54 22.05 -26.33 -12.86
C GLU A 54 21.33 -27.64 -12.46
N TYR A 55 22.07 -28.70 -12.25
CA TYR A 55 21.52 -29.96 -11.74
C TYR A 55 20.84 -29.81 -10.39
N LYS A 56 21.49 -29.12 -9.41
CA LYS A 56 20.90 -28.87 -8.09
C LYS A 56 19.70 -27.92 -8.18
N THR A 57 19.76 -26.92 -9.04
CA THR A 57 18.63 -26.01 -9.29
C THR A 57 17.42 -26.77 -9.81
N ARG A 58 17.65 -27.68 -10.76
CA ARG A 58 16.59 -28.55 -11.29
C ARG A 58 15.95 -29.39 -10.17
N LYS A 59 16.75 -30.12 -9.43
CA LYS A 59 16.26 -31.04 -8.39
C LYS A 59 15.58 -30.38 -7.20
N ILE A 60 16.07 -29.23 -6.76
CA ILE A 60 15.54 -28.56 -5.56
C ILE A 60 14.33 -27.68 -5.88
N TYR A 61 14.38 -26.91 -6.97
CA TYR A 61 13.38 -25.91 -7.25
C TYR A 61 12.44 -26.28 -8.41
N ILE A 62 12.98 -26.75 -9.54
CA ILE A 62 12.18 -26.95 -10.74
C ILE A 62 11.34 -28.22 -10.65
N ASP A 63 11.93 -29.35 -10.23
CA ASP A 63 11.17 -30.59 -10.01
C ASP A 63 10.07 -30.37 -8.95
N SER A 64 10.37 -29.61 -7.88
CA SER A 64 9.35 -29.24 -6.89
C SER A 64 8.21 -28.40 -7.50
N MET A 65 8.51 -27.42 -8.37
CA MET A 65 7.47 -26.64 -9.07
C MET A 65 6.60 -27.53 -9.97
N LEU A 66 7.19 -28.50 -10.64
CA LEU A 66 6.46 -29.45 -11.50
C LEU A 66 5.54 -30.36 -10.66
N LEU A 67 6.06 -30.91 -9.56
CA LEU A 67 5.27 -31.73 -8.63
C LEU A 67 4.11 -30.96 -8.03
N ASP A 68 4.31 -29.69 -7.66
CA ASP A 68 3.25 -28.83 -7.13
C ASP A 68 2.18 -28.50 -8.17
N ALA A 69 2.56 -28.43 -9.42
CA ALA A 69 1.65 -28.25 -10.55
C ALA A 69 1.07 -29.58 -11.06
N ASP A 70 1.24 -30.65 -10.27
CA ASP A 70 0.69 -31.99 -10.48
C ASP A 70 1.20 -32.71 -11.74
N TRP A 71 2.43 -32.41 -12.13
CA TRP A 71 3.11 -33.13 -13.19
C TRP A 71 3.78 -34.41 -12.64
N ILE A 72 3.66 -35.52 -13.32
CA ILE A 72 4.20 -36.85 -12.94
C ILE A 72 5.49 -37.14 -13.70
N GLU A 73 6.61 -37.35 -12.96
CA GLU A 73 7.90 -37.69 -13.56
C GLU A 73 7.84 -39.00 -14.33
N GLY A 74 8.40 -39.01 -15.54
CA GLY A 74 8.42 -40.19 -16.41
C GLY A 74 7.11 -40.50 -17.15
N GLN A 75 5.98 -39.87 -16.74
CA GLN A 75 4.69 -39.98 -17.44
C GLN A 75 4.38 -38.67 -18.18
N ASP A 76 4.33 -37.56 -17.47
CA ASP A 76 3.92 -36.29 -18.03
C ASP A 76 5.11 -35.39 -18.42
N TRP A 77 6.31 -35.61 -17.84
CA TRP A 77 7.52 -34.94 -18.29
C TRP A 77 8.70 -35.90 -18.47
N ILE A 78 9.55 -35.54 -19.41
CA ILE A 78 10.81 -36.25 -19.71
C ILE A 78 11.95 -35.23 -19.63
N ASN A 79 13.03 -35.61 -18.94
CA ASN A 79 14.25 -34.82 -18.78
C ASN A 79 15.22 -35.08 -19.94
N GLU A 80 16.01 -34.05 -20.28
CA GLU A 80 17.13 -34.15 -21.24
C GLU A 80 16.71 -34.76 -22.59
N VAL A 81 15.59 -34.28 -23.14
CA VAL A 81 15.03 -34.78 -24.38
C VAL A 81 15.93 -34.40 -25.57
N GLU A 82 16.44 -35.41 -26.27
CA GLU A 82 17.24 -35.21 -27.47
C GLU A 82 16.40 -34.71 -28.63
N LEU A 83 16.81 -33.58 -29.22
CA LEU A 83 16.14 -32.93 -30.34
C LEU A 83 17.12 -32.72 -31.49
N SER A 84 16.84 -33.39 -32.63
CA SER A 84 17.62 -33.25 -33.84
C SER A 84 17.16 -32.10 -34.72
N GLY A 85 18.09 -31.44 -35.42
CA GLY A 85 17.80 -30.29 -36.29
C GLY A 85 18.18 -28.93 -35.68
N MET A 86 19.02 -28.94 -34.67
CA MET A 86 19.61 -27.71 -34.11
C MET A 86 20.63 -27.08 -35.07
N PRO A 87 20.73 -25.73 -35.10
CA PRO A 87 21.71 -25.04 -35.96
C PRO A 87 23.13 -25.01 -35.36
N ASN A 88 23.52 -26.07 -34.69
CA ASN A 88 24.87 -26.28 -34.16
C ASN A 88 25.63 -27.34 -34.94
N LYS A 89 26.93 -27.52 -34.67
CA LYS A 89 27.79 -28.49 -35.43
C LYS A 89 27.38 -29.95 -35.27
N SER A 90 26.72 -30.29 -34.16
CA SER A 90 26.23 -31.65 -33.89
C SER A 90 24.79 -31.87 -34.40
N GLU A 91 24.11 -30.83 -34.88
CA GLU A 91 22.71 -30.84 -35.28
C GLU A 91 21.75 -31.40 -34.19
N VAL A 92 22.24 -31.50 -32.95
CA VAL A 92 21.51 -32.08 -31.81
C VAL A 92 21.53 -31.11 -30.64
N GLY A 93 20.43 -31.04 -29.89
CA GLY A 93 20.30 -30.33 -28.61
C GLY A 93 19.52 -31.17 -27.62
N PHE A 94 19.62 -30.80 -26.35
CA PHE A 94 18.92 -31.47 -25.26
C PHE A 94 18.08 -30.46 -24.55
N ALA A 95 16.74 -30.64 -24.58
CA ALA A 95 15.82 -29.81 -23.81
C ALA A 95 15.81 -30.30 -22.35
N ASP A 96 15.98 -29.41 -21.38
CA ASP A 96 16.04 -29.78 -19.97
C ASP A 96 14.80 -30.54 -19.54
N TYR A 97 13.60 -30.03 -19.91
CA TYR A 97 12.33 -30.73 -19.71
C TYR A 97 11.39 -30.49 -20.89
N VAL A 98 10.64 -31.54 -21.26
CA VAL A 98 9.49 -31.43 -22.16
C VAL A 98 8.27 -31.97 -21.44
N LEU A 99 7.20 -31.18 -21.37
CA LEU A 99 5.95 -31.52 -20.72
C LEU A 99 4.93 -31.96 -21.77
N TYR A 100 4.22 -33.05 -21.51
CA TYR A 100 3.33 -33.70 -22.47
C TYR A 100 1.88 -33.76 -21.96
N ASP A 101 0.92 -33.79 -22.93
CA ASP A 101 -0.46 -34.16 -22.65
C ASP A 101 -0.65 -35.68 -22.62
N ASP A 102 -1.87 -36.15 -22.31
CA ASP A 102 -2.20 -37.58 -22.28
C ASP A 102 -2.01 -38.33 -23.63
N SER A 103 -1.95 -37.58 -24.73
CA SER A 103 -1.67 -38.10 -26.07
C SER A 103 -0.18 -38.04 -26.45
N HIS A 104 0.71 -37.77 -25.49
CA HIS A 104 2.15 -37.56 -25.66
C HIS A 104 2.49 -36.49 -26.72
N LYS A 105 1.67 -35.43 -26.82
CA LYS A 105 2.03 -34.25 -27.57
C LYS A 105 2.61 -33.19 -26.62
N PRO A 106 3.71 -32.51 -27.01
CA PRO A 106 4.33 -31.52 -26.12
C PRO A 106 3.41 -30.35 -25.87
N LEU A 107 3.22 -30.02 -24.58
CA LEU A 107 2.53 -28.82 -24.07
C LEU A 107 3.51 -27.71 -23.82
N ALA A 108 4.66 -28.02 -23.21
CA ALA A 108 5.67 -27.01 -22.91
C ALA A 108 7.10 -27.57 -22.99
N VAL A 109 8.04 -26.65 -23.18
CA VAL A 109 9.48 -26.83 -22.98
C VAL A 109 9.92 -25.97 -21.81
N VAL A 110 10.69 -26.55 -20.89
CA VAL A 110 11.29 -25.80 -19.78
C VAL A 110 12.80 -25.81 -19.95
N GLU A 111 13.40 -24.65 -19.99
CA GLU A 111 14.85 -24.45 -20.02
C GLU A 111 15.31 -23.96 -18.67
N ALA A 112 16.19 -24.71 -18.05
CA ALA A 112 16.74 -24.43 -16.73
C ALA A 112 18.07 -23.68 -16.80
N LYS A 113 18.33 -22.87 -15.82
CA LYS A 113 19.62 -22.18 -15.62
C LYS A 113 20.03 -22.26 -14.15
N ARG A 114 21.31 -22.05 -13.89
CA ARG A 114 21.82 -21.96 -12.50
C ARG A 114 21.16 -20.79 -11.79
N THR A 115 20.96 -20.88 -10.47
CA THR A 115 20.29 -19.88 -9.65
C THR A 115 20.84 -18.45 -9.76
N CYS A 116 22.14 -18.30 -10.02
CA CYS A 116 22.81 -17.01 -10.21
C CYS A 116 22.80 -16.50 -11.65
N VAL A 117 22.26 -17.25 -12.61
CA VAL A 117 22.30 -16.91 -14.03
C VAL A 117 20.96 -16.31 -14.46
N ASP A 118 21.02 -15.25 -15.27
CA ASP A 118 19.83 -14.67 -15.90
C ASP A 118 19.14 -15.70 -16.77
N VAL A 119 17.87 -15.94 -16.50
CA VAL A 119 17.02 -16.89 -17.24
C VAL A 119 16.96 -16.58 -18.74
N ALA A 120 17.10 -15.31 -19.11
CA ALA A 120 17.09 -14.87 -20.51
C ALA A 120 18.18 -15.50 -21.37
N LYS A 121 19.28 -16.01 -20.77
CA LYS A 121 20.37 -16.66 -21.50
C LYS A 121 19.94 -17.96 -22.20
N GLY A 122 18.92 -18.66 -21.72
CA GLY A 122 18.35 -19.85 -22.35
C GLY A 122 17.32 -19.58 -23.44
N ARG A 123 16.88 -18.33 -23.61
CA ARG A 123 15.75 -17.95 -24.47
C ARG A 123 15.83 -18.47 -25.90
N GLN A 124 16.96 -18.21 -26.56
CA GLN A 124 17.14 -18.62 -27.98
C GLN A 124 17.14 -20.14 -28.14
N GLN A 125 17.77 -20.83 -27.22
CA GLN A 125 17.86 -22.30 -27.23
C GLN A 125 16.48 -22.93 -27.05
N ALA A 126 15.70 -22.46 -26.03
CA ALA A 126 14.37 -22.96 -25.77
C ALA A 126 13.37 -22.68 -26.92
N LYS A 127 13.49 -21.50 -27.57
CA LYS A 127 12.67 -21.20 -28.77
C LYS A 127 12.99 -22.16 -29.92
N LEU A 128 14.25 -22.49 -30.16
CA LEU A 128 14.64 -23.44 -31.17
C LEU A 128 14.10 -24.86 -30.88
N TYR A 129 14.10 -25.27 -29.62
CA TYR A 129 13.47 -26.52 -29.20
C TYR A 129 11.97 -26.53 -29.49
N ALA A 130 11.28 -25.42 -29.17
CA ALA A 130 9.87 -25.28 -29.48
C ALA A 130 9.60 -25.33 -31.00
N ASP A 131 10.46 -24.70 -31.83
CA ASP A 131 10.35 -24.72 -33.29
C ASP A 131 10.49 -26.13 -33.85
N ILE A 132 11.42 -26.93 -33.31
CA ILE A 132 11.64 -28.32 -33.71
C ILE A 132 10.41 -29.18 -33.35
N LEU A 133 9.92 -29.03 -32.11
CA LEU A 133 8.76 -29.77 -31.64
C LEU A 133 7.49 -29.39 -32.43
N GLU A 134 7.30 -28.12 -32.77
CA GLU A 134 6.21 -27.66 -33.61
C GLU A 134 6.20 -28.30 -34.97
N LYS A 135 7.37 -28.41 -35.65
CA LYS A 135 7.51 -29.08 -36.94
C LYS A 135 7.10 -30.53 -36.82
N LYS A 136 7.49 -31.20 -35.73
CA LYS A 136 7.23 -32.64 -35.53
C LYS A 136 5.79 -32.94 -35.16
N TYR A 137 5.21 -32.16 -34.23
CA TYR A 137 3.90 -32.44 -33.60
C TYR A 137 2.77 -31.52 -34.07
N LYS A 138 3.06 -30.53 -34.93
CA LYS A 138 2.09 -29.56 -35.48
C LYS A 138 1.38 -28.74 -34.36
N ARG A 139 2.03 -28.62 -33.21
CA ARG A 139 1.65 -27.79 -32.09
C ARG A 139 2.90 -27.17 -31.49
N ARG A 140 2.96 -25.83 -31.44
CA ARG A 140 4.06 -25.13 -30.81
C ARG A 140 3.89 -25.22 -29.31
N PRO A 141 4.83 -25.83 -28.57
CA PRO A 141 4.76 -25.83 -27.11
C PRO A 141 5.01 -24.43 -26.54
N VAL A 142 4.45 -24.15 -25.35
CA VAL A 142 4.81 -23.00 -24.55
C VAL A 142 6.24 -23.15 -24.04
N VAL A 143 6.96 -22.04 -23.92
CA VAL A 143 8.33 -22.08 -23.41
C VAL A 143 8.35 -21.46 -22.01
N PHE A 144 8.92 -22.18 -21.05
CA PHE A 144 9.29 -21.67 -19.74
C PHE A 144 10.81 -21.56 -19.62
N LEU A 145 11.26 -20.43 -19.08
CA LEU A 145 12.66 -20.19 -18.73
C LEU A 145 12.74 -20.03 -17.23
N THR A 146 13.59 -20.77 -16.54
CA THR A 146 13.67 -20.70 -15.08
C THR A 146 15.08 -20.94 -14.54
N ASN A 147 15.42 -20.27 -13.44
CA ASN A 147 16.61 -20.52 -12.63
C ASN A 147 16.26 -20.95 -11.19
N GLY A 148 14.99 -21.34 -10.97
CA GLY A 148 14.46 -21.72 -9.68
C GLY A 148 13.90 -20.57 -8.85
N PHE A 149 14.41 -19.34 -9.03
CA PHE A 149 13.89 -18.13 -8.35
C PHE A 149 13.05 -17.25 -9.27
N GLU A 150 13.37 -17.23 -10.53
CA GLU A 150 12.61 -16.51 -11.53
C GLU A 150 12.17 -17.49 -12.61
N THR A 151 10.88 -17.43 -12.94
CA THR A 151 10.29 -18.21 -14.04
C THR A 151 9.64 -17.25 -15.01
N ARG A 152 9.90 -17.42 -16.31
CA ARG A 152 9.30 -16.65 -17.41
C ARG A 152 8.57 -17.55 -18.37
N ILE A 153 7.48 -17.05 -18.94
CA ILE A 153 6.69 -17.74 -19.96
C ILE A 153 6.76 -17.01 -21.31
N ILE A 154 6.83 -17.80 -22.39
CA ILE A 154 6.68 -17.36 -23.78
C ILE A 154 5.57 -18.21 -24.41
N ASP A 155 4.39 -17.65 -24.60
CA ASP A 155 3.19 -18.34 -25.09
C ASP A 155 2.71 -17.85 -26.45
N ASN A 156 3.43 -16.93 -27.09
CA ASN A 156 3.09 -16.26 -28.35
C ASN A 156 1.77 -15.47 -28.37
N GLN A 157 1.12 -15.31 -27.21
CA GLN A 157 -0.06 -14.43 -27.08
C GLN A 157 0.30 -13.06 -26.56
N TYR A 158 1.19 -13.06 -25.55
CA TYR A 158 1.67 -11.85 -24.90
C TYR A 158 3.20 -11.79 -24.98
N PRO A 159 3.80 -10.62 -24.74
CA PRO A 159 5.25 -10.52 -24.55
C PRO A 159 5.75 -11.48 -23.46
N GLU A 160 7.00 -11.88 -23.55
CA GLU A 160 7.67 -12.65 -22.50
C GLU A 160 7.48 -11.95 -21.15
N ARG A 161 7.05 -12.74 -20.15
CA ARG A 161 6.72 -12.20 -18.83
C ARG A 161 7.11 -13.15 -17.71
N LYS A 162 7.29 -12.57 -16.52
CA LYS A 162 7.51 -13.33 -15.29
C LYS A 162 6.21 -13.99 -14.87
N VAL A 163 6.29 -15.22 -14.37
CA VAL A 163 5.18 -15.99 -13.78
C VAL A 163 5.63 -16.59 -12.46
N ALA A 164 4.68 -16.87 -11.57
CA ALA A 164 4.98 -17.38 -10.24
C ALA A 164 5.51 -18.83 -10.25
N ALA A 165 5.03 -19.65 -11.20
CA ALA A 165 5.42 -21.05 -11.33
C ALA A 165 5.19 -21.56 -12.77
N ILE A 166 5.62 -22.78 -13.03
CA ILE A 166 5.26 -23.50 -14.25
C ILE A 166 3.77 -23.86 -14.18
N TYR A 167 3.05 -23.70 -15.29
CA TYR A 167 1.64 -24.00 -15.38
C TYR A 167 1.35 -25.49 -15.19
N SER A 168 0.20 -25.80 -14.62
CA SER A 168 -0.30 -27.18 -14.58
C SER A 168 -0.70 -27.66 -15.98
N LYS A 169 -0.80 -28.99 -16.13
CA LYS A 169 -1.27 -29.63 -17.37
C LYS A 169 -2.64 -29.06 -17.80
N ARG A 170 -3.55 -28.97 -16.87
CA ARG A 170 -4.90 -28.41 -17.05
C ARG A 170 -4.87 -26.95 -17.53
N ASP A 171 -3.97 -26.13 -16.98
CA ASP A 171 -3.82 -24.73 -17.37
C ASP A 171 -3.30 -24.60 -18.80
N LEU A 172 -2.29 -25.41 -19.17
CA LEU A 172 -1.77 -25.41 -20.52
C LEU A 172 -2.78 -25.90 -21.55
N GLU A 173 -3.53 -26.95 -21.26
CA GLU A 173 -4.59 -27.45 -22.13
C GLU A 173 -5.70 -26.40 -22.32
N LYS A 174 -6.10 -25.72 -21.23
CA LYS A 174 -7.04 -24.59 -21.26
C LYS A 174 -6.50 -23.46 -22.13
N LEU A 175 -5.22 -23.09 -21.96
CA LEU A 175 -4.56 -22.04 -22.73
C LEU A 175 -4.62 -22.35 -24.23
N PHE A 176 -4.27 -23.56 -24.64
CA PHE A 176 -4.36 -23.98 -26.06
C PHE A 176 -5.79 -23.98 -26.59
N ASN A 177 -6.77 -24.32 -25.78
CA ASN A 177 -8.18 -24.28 -26.19
C ASN A 177 -8.67 -22.84 -26.38
N LEU A 178 -8.33 -21.93 -25.45
CA LEU A 178 -8.64 -20.50 -25.58
C LEU A 178 -7.97 -19.90 -26.81
N GLN A 179 -6.70 -20.23 -27.08
CA GLN A 179 -6.00 -19.77 -28.31
C GLN A 179 -6.73 -20.11 -29.60
N LYS A 180 -7.40 -21.26 -29.65
CA LYS A 180 -8.17 -21.70 -30.84
C LYS A 180 -9.51 -20.99 -30.96
N MET A 181 -10.13 -20.61 -29.83
CA MET A 181 -11.48 -20.02 -29.78
C MET A 181 -11.45 -18.50 -29.87
N LYS A 182 -10.33 -17.88 -29.53
CA LYS A 182 -10.15 -16.45 -29.40
C LYS A 182 -10.44 -15.70 -30.70
N THR A 183 -11.37 -14.73 -30.61
CA THR A 183 -11.72 -13.82 -31.71
C THR A 183 -11.32 -12.38 -31.35
N SER A 184 -11.20 -11.51 -32.37
CA SER A 184 -10.82 -10.10 -32.13
C SER A 184 -11.90 -9.34 -31.39
N LEU A 185 -11.49 -8.46 -30.47
CA LEU A 185 -12.36 -7.56 -29.70
C LEU A 185 -12.66 -6.22 -30.41
N ARG A 186 -12.23 -6.04 -31.66
CA ARG A 186 -12.39 -4.78 -32.40
C ARG A 186 -13.83 -4.43 -32.74
N HIS A 187 -14.68 -5.45 -32.99
CA HIS A 187 -16.06 -5.29 -33.42
C HIS A 187 -17.03 -5.93 -32.42
N ILE A 188 -16.84 -5.60 -31.14
CA ILE A 188 -17.69 -6.12 -30.07
C ILE A 188 -19.07 -5.46 -30.06
N SER A 189 -20.08 -6.22 -29.73
CA SER A 189 -21.41 -5.73 -29.36
C SER A 189 -21.58 -5.86 -27.86
N VAL A 190 -21.81 -4.73 -27.18
CA VAL A 190 -22.09 -4.72 -25.75
C VAL A 190 -23.58 -5.01 -25.54
N ASP A 191 -23.91 -5.91 -24.64
CA ASP A 191 -25.31 -6.21 -24.26
C ASP A 191 -25.90 -5.01 -23.50
N LYS A 192 -26.81 -4.29 -24.17
CA LYS A 192 -27.44 -3.07 -23.62
C LYS A 192 -28.37 -3.35 -22.42
N ASN A 193 -28.82 -4.59 -22.22
CA ASN A 193 -29.57 -4.95 -21.03
C ASN A 193 -28.70 -4.98 -19.78
N ILE A 194 -27.40 -5.27 -19.94
CA ILE A 194 -26.43 -5.29 -18.86
C ILE A 194 -25.81 -3.89 -18.68
N ALA A 195 -25.30 -3.27 -19.77
CA ALA A 195 -24.62 -1.99 -19.79
C ALA A 195 -25.12 -1.14 -20.95
N GLY A 196 -26.19 -0.39 -20.71
CA GLY A 196 -26.89 0.37 -21.77
C GLY A 196 -26.51 1.85 -21.85
N ARG A 197 -25.70 2.38 -20.92
CA ARG A 197 -25.30 3.77 -20.92
C ARG A 197 -24.02 3.98 -21.76
N TYR A 198 -23.94 5.09 -22.49
CA TYR A 198 -22.86 5.34 -23.45
C TYR A 198 -21.46 5.22 -22.82
N TYR A 199 -21.28 5.75 -21.61
CA TYR A 199 -19.99 5.72 -20.92
C TYR A 199 -19.61 4.30 -20.45
N GLN A 200 -20.59 3.44 -20.13
CA GLN A 200 -20.36 2.02 -19.82
C GLN A 200 -19.84 1.28 -21.07
N GLU A 201 -20.49 1.53 -22.22
CA GLU A 201 -20.04 0.98 -23.50
C GLU A 201 -18.63 1.49 -23.86
N ALA A 202 -18.34 2.78 -23.63
CA ALA A 202 -17.03 3.36 -23.86
C ALA A 202 -15.95 2.74 -22.94
N ALA A 203 -16.26 2.51 -21.66
CA ALA A 203 -15.36 1.85 -20.71
C ALA A 203 -15.01 0.41 -21.15
N ILE A 204 -16.03 -0.35 -21.60
CA ILE A 204 -15.83 -1.72 -22.10
C ILE A 204 -14.97 -1.72 -23.35
N LYS A 205 -15.24 -0.82 -24.30
CA LYS A 205 -14.43 -0.68 -25.52
C LYS A 205 -12.99 -0.29 -25.21
N ALA A 206 -12.76 0.62 -24.26
CA ALA A 206 -11.42 1.01 -23.82
C ALA A 206 -10.64 -0.14 -23.21
N ALA A 207 -11.28 -0.98 -22.38
CA ALA A 207 -10.66 -2.17 -21.82
C ALA A 207 -10.33 -3.22 -22.91
N CYS A 208 -11.26 -3.43 -23.84
CA CYS A 208 -11.06 -4.34 -24.98
C CYS A 208 -9.93 -3.86 -25.90
N ASP A 209 -9.85 -2.55 -26.17
CA ASP A 209 -8.77 -1.96 -26.94
C ASP A 209 -7.41 -2.13 -26.24
N ALA A 210 -7.37 -1.95 -24.94
CA ALA A 210 -6.16 -2.19 -24.15
C ALA A 210 -5.68 -3.64 -24.29
N PHE A 211 -6.58 -4.62 -24.24
CA PHE A 211 -6.23 -6.03 -24.31
C PHE A 211 -5.87 -6.49 -25.73
N ASP A 212 -6.68 -6.17 -26.75
CA ASP A 212 -6.52 -6.69 -28.11
C ASP A 212 -5.56 -5.85 -28.97
N ASN A 213 -5.74 -4.52 -29.00
CA ASN A 213 -4.94 -3.68 -29.90
C ASN A 213 -3.59 -3.27 -29.30
N ARG A 214 -3.58 -2.94 -27.99
CA ARG A 214 -2.37 -2.48 -27.30
C ARG A 214 -1.59 -3.59 -26.63
N ASN A 215 -2.11 -4.80 -26.67
CA ASN A 215 -1.51 -6.00 -26.08
C ASN A 215 -1.18 -5.83 -24.58
N ARG A 216 -1.96 -5.02 -23.89
CA ARG A 216 -1.85 -4.82 -22.44
C ARG A 216 -2.58 -5.93 -21.71
N ARG A 217 -2.15 -6.20 -20.48
CA ARG A 217 -2.80 -7.21 -19.63
C ARG A 217 -3.51 -6.60 -18.44
N LYS A 218 -3.50 -5.26 -18.32
CA LYS A 218 -4.06 -4.55 -17.18
C LYS A 218 -4.93 -3.40 -17.68
N ALA A 219 -6.07 -3.19 -17.04
CA ALA A 219 -6.98 -2.10 -17.30
C ALA A 219 -7.53 -1.55 -15.99
N LEU A 220 -7.52 -0.22 -15.82
CA LEU A 220 -8.08 0.48 -14.67
C LEU A 220 -9.27 1.33 -15.13
N LEU A 221 -10.45 1.04 -14.56
CA LEU A 221 -11.68 1.77 -14.82
C LEU A 221 -12.01 2.66 -13.62
N VAL A 222 -11.84 3.95 -13.78
CA VAL A 222 -12.21 4.97 -12.79
C VAL A 222 -13.63 5.42 -13.10
N MET A 223 -14.57 5.07 -12.24
CA MET A 223 -15.97 5.41 -12.48
C MET A 223 -16.62 5.84 -11.16
N ALA A 224 -17.33 6.94 -11.19
CA ALA A 224 -18.01 7.49 -10.02
C ALA A 224 -18.87 6.43 -9.29
N THR A 225 -18.99 6.57 -7.97
CA THR A 225 -19.92 5.73 -7.20
C THR A 225 -21.34 5.94 -7.73
N GLY A 226 -22.06 4.86 -8.08
CA GLY A 226 -23.40 4.96 -8.62
C GLY A 226 -23.50 4.94 -10.14
N SER A 227 -22.39 5.09 -10.85
CA SER A 227 -22.39 5.03 -12.31
C SER A 227 -22.60 3.61 -12.88
N GLY A 228 -22.60 2.57 -12.03
CA GLY A 228 -22.81 1.19 -12.45
C GLY A 228 -21.53 0.42 -12.79
N LYS A 229 -20.42 0.64 -12.05
CA LYS A 229 -19.14 -0.09 -12.19
C LYS A 229 -19.32 -1.59 -12.31
N THR A 230 -20.10 -2.19 -11.41
CA THR A 230 -20.35 -3.65 -11.39
C THR A 230 -21.04 -4.13 -12.66
N ARG A 231 -22.03 -3.38 -13.16
CA ARG A 231 -22.70 -3.73 -14.43
C ARG A 231 -21.76 -3.61 -15.62
N THR A 232 -20.88 -2.58 -15.63
CA THR A 232 -19.88 -2.39 -16.68
C THR A 232 -18.92 -3.58 -16.75
N VAL A 233 -18.40 -4.05 -15.60
CA VAL A 233 -17.49 -5.20 -15.60
C VAL A 233 -18.18 -6.52 -15.91
N ILE A 234 -19.46 -6.71 -15.52
CA ILE A 234 -20.25 -7.88 -15.92
C ILE A 234 -20.42 -7.94 -17.44
N ALA A 235 -20.74 -6.80 -18.07
CA ALA A 235 -20.83 -6.72 -19.53
C ALA A 235 -19.48 -6.94 -20.22
N LEU A 236 -18.37 -6.45 -19.64
CA LEU A 236 -17.02 -6.76 -20.11
C LEU A 236 -16.72 -8.26 -20.03
N CYS A 237 -17.06 -8.90 -18.91
CA CYS A 237 -16.90 -10.35 -18.77
C CYS A 237 -17.70 -11.11 -19.85
N LYS A 238 -18.94 -10.71 -20.11
CA LYS A 238 -19.76 -11.31 -21.18
C LYS A 238 -19.05 -11.20 -22.53
N VAL A 239 -18.58 -10.01 -22.89
CA VAL A 239 -17.85 -9.78 -24.15
C VAL A 239 -16.62 -10.70 -24.24
N LEU A 240 -15.83 -10.79 -23.19
CA LEU A 240 -14.61 -11.62 -23.18
C LEU A 240 -14.91 -13.12 -23.21
N LEU A 241 -15.97 -13.57 -22.55
CA LEU A 241 -16.48 -14.96 -22.60
C LEU A 241 -16.95 -15.31 -24.01
N ASP A 242 -17.82 -14.48 -24.59
CA ASP A 242 -18.39 -14.69 -25.93
C ASP A 242 -17.29 -14.68 -27.03
N ALA A 243 -16.25 -13.88 -26.85
CA ALA A 243 -15.10 -13.80 -27.76
C ALA A 243 -14.03 -14.91 -27.51
N GLY A 244 -14.25 -15.80 -26.55
CA GLY A 244 -13.32 -16.90 -26.23
C GLY A 244 -11.99 -16.46 -25.61
N TRP A 245 -11.93 -15.29 -24.99
CA TRP A 245 -10.72 -14.78 -24.33
C TRP A 245 -10.53 -15.33 -22.93
N ILE A 246 -11.61 -15.62 -22.23
CA ILE A 246 -11.59 -16.07 -20.83
C ILE A 246 -12.59 -17.21 -20.64
N ARG A 247 -12.32 -18.00 -19.60
CA ARG A 247 -13.22 -19.05 -19.12
C ARG A 247 -13.41 -18.96 -17.60
N ASN A 248 -12.32 -18.79 -16.87
CA ASN A 248 -12.31 -18.75 -15.41
C ASN A 248 -12.05 -17.32 -14.94
N ILE A 249 -12.92 -16.79 -14.09
CA ILE A 249 -12.88 -15.42 -13.58
C ILE A 249 -12.69 -15.45 -12.07
N LEU A 250 -11.80 -14.60 -11.55
CA LEU A 250 -11.67 -14.31 -10.13
C LEU A 250 -12.13 -12.87 -9.86
N PHE A 251 -13.14 -12.72 -9.01
CA PHE A 251 -13.59 -11.41 -8.52
C PHE A 251 -13.15 -11.24 -7.06
N LEU A 252 -12.38 -10.19 -6.78
CA LEU A 252 -11.85 -9.88 -5.47
C LEU A 252 -12.42 -8.56 -4.95
N ALA A 253 -12.86 -8.55 -3.69
CA ALA A 253 -13.25 -7.35 -2.96
C ALA A 253 -12.76 -7.41 -1.51
N ASP A 254 -12.72 -6.27 -0.83
CA ASP A 254 -12.19 -6.17 0.54
C ASP A 254 -13.14 -6.75 1.60
N ARG A 255 -14.46 -6.69 1.35
CA ARG A 255 -15.51 -7.05 2.32
C ARG A 255 -16.48 -8.11 1.80
N ASN A 256 -16.97 -8.97 2.72
CA ASN A 256 -17.93 -10.02 2.40
C ASN A 256 -19.21 -9.48 1.77
N SER A 257 -19.73 -8.35 2.24
CA SER A 257 -20.93 -7.72 1.68
C SER A 257 -20.78 -7.35 0.21
N LEU A 258 -19.60 -6.82 -0.18
CA LEU A 258 -19.28 -6.48 -1.58
C LEU A 258 -19.17 -7.75 -2.45
N VAL A 259 -18.54 -8.80 -1.92
CA VAL A 259 -18.43 -10.11 -2.58
C VAL A 259 -19.81 -10.70 -2.84
N THR A 260 -20.68 -10.73 -1.84
CA THR A 260 -22.05 -11.26 -1.93
C THR A 260 -22.90 -10.44 -2.90
N GLN A 261 -22.83 -9.11 -2.83
CA GLN A 261 -23.54 -8.22 -3.75
C GLN A 261 -23.08 -8.40 -5.20
N ALA A 262 -21.77 -8.48 -5.43
CA ALA A 262 -21.22 -8.72 -6.76
C ALA A 262 -21.69 -10.06 -7.32
N LYS A 263 -21.64 -11.15 -6.53
CA LYS A 263 -22.15 -12.47 -6.95
C LYS A 263 -23.62 -12.40 -7.33
N ARG A 264 -24.49 -11.79 -6.50
CA ARG A 264 -25.92 -11.63 -6.80
C ARG A 264 -26.14 -10.95 -8.15
N ASN A 265 -25.40 -9.88 -8.44
CA ASN A 265 -25.48 -9.15 -9.70
C ASN A 265 -25.00 -10.00 -10.90
N PHE A 266 -23.91 -10.76 -10.76
CA PHE A 266 -23.43 -11.67 -11.79
C PHE A 266 -24.43 -12.77 -12.10
N VAL A 267 -24.98 -13.44 -11.08
CA VAL A 267 -26.00 -14.48 -11.24
C VAL A 267 -27.25 -13.94 -11.91
N SER A 268 -27.69 -12.73 -11.56
CA SER A 268 -28.87 -12.09 -12.16
C SER A 268 -28.66 -11.72 -13.64
N LEU A 269 -27.47 -11.24 -14.01
CA LEU A 269 -27.20 -10.69 -15.33
C LEU A 269 -26.51 -11.67 -16.27
N LEU A 270 -25.86 -12.72 -15.75
CA LEU A 270 -25.22 -13.81 -16.49
C LEU A 270 -25.64 -15.17 -15.89
N PRO A 271 -26.91 -15.57 -16.06
CA PRO A 271 -27.46 -16.77 -15.41
C PRO A 271 -26.77 -18.07 -15.85
N ASP A 272 -26.17 -18.10 -17.03
CA ASP A 272 -25.47 -19.28 -17.57
C ASP A 272 -24.04 -19.44 -17.01
N LEU A 273 -23.51 -18.43 -16.31
CA LEU A 273 -22.20 -18.46 -15.70
C LEU A 273 -22.26 -19.07 -14.29
N SER A 274 -21.59 -20.19 -14.08
CA SER A 274 -21.49 -20.76 -12.74
C SER A 274 -20.69 -19.86 -11.82
N CYS A 275 -21.28 -19.47 -10.67
CA CYS A 275 -20.73 -18.53 -9.72
C CYS A 275 -20.65 -19.13 -8.32
N SER A 276 -19.53 -18.94 -7.62
CA SER A 276 -19.35 -19.37 -6.22
C SER A 276 -18.74 -18.26 -5.37
N ASN A 277 -19.21 -18.11 -4.13
CA ASN A 277 -18.64 -17.20 -3.14
C ASN A 277 -17.87 -18.02 -2.10
N LEU A 278 -16.54 -17.97 -2.13
CA LEU A 278 -15.69 -18.77 -1.22
C LEU A 278 -15.83 -18.39 0.26
N VAL A 279 -16.40 -17.25 0.57
CA VAL A 279 -16.67 -16.86 1.97
C VAL A 279 -17.85 -17.63 2.55
N GLU A 280 -18.89 -17.85 1.75
CA GLU A 280 -20.14 -18.50 2.15
C GLU A 280 -20.19 -19.98 1.75
N GLU A 281 -19.72 -20.31 0.54
CA GLU A 281 -19.82 -21.63 -0.09
C GLU A 281 -18.44 -22.28 -0.17
N LYS A 282 -17.93 -22.78 0.95
CA LYS A 282 -16.57 -23.29 1.07
C LYS A 282 -16.28 -24.56 0.24
N ASP A 283 -17.28 -25.21 -0.29
CA ASP A 283 -17.14 -26.52 -0.98
C ASP A 283 -17.35 -26.43 -2.50
N ASN A 284 -17.68 -25.26 -3.04
CA ASN A 284 -17.94 -25.09 -4.48
C ASN A 284 -16.81 -24.33 -5.18
N TYR A 285 -15.64 -24.95 -5.27
CA TYR A 285 -14.43 -24.36 -5.86
C TYR A 285 -14.34 -24.45 -7.38
N THR A 286 -15.21 -25.23 -8.04
CA THR A 286 -15.13 -25.56 -9.47
C THR A 286 -15.95 -24.63 -10.37
N ALA A 287 -16.61 -23.64 -9.82
CA ALA A 287 -17.33 -22.63 -10.58
C ALA A 287 -16.42 -21.80 -11.49
N HIS A 288 -16.91 -21.39 -12.65
CA HIS A 288 -16.14 -20.59 -13.59
C HIS A 288 -15.94 -19.14 -13.13
N CYS A 289 -16.79 -18.62 -12.27
CA CYS A 289 -16.60 -17.32 -11.64
C CYS A 289 -16.54 -17.47 -10.12
N ILE A 290 -15.37 -17.22 -9.58
CA ILE A 290 -15.07 -17.30 -8.15
C ILE A 290 -15.09 -15.89 -7.57
N PHE A 291 -15.90 -15.70 -6.52
CA PHE A 291 -15.98 -14.48 -5.73
C PHE A 291 -15.32 -14.72 -4.38
N SER A 292 -14.41 -13.83 -3.97
CA SER A 292 -13.69 -13.99 -2.72
C SER A 292 -13.29 -12.65 -2.12
N THR A 293 -13.07 -12.62 -0.81
CA THR A 293 -12.25 -11.55 -0.25
C THR A 293 -10.78 -11.86 -0.51
N TYR A 294 -9.95 -10.82 -0.50
CA TYR A 294 -8.50 -10.99 -0.64
C TYR A 294 -7.92 -11.95 0.41
N GLN A 295 -8.35 -11.80 1.67
CA GLN A 295 -7.88 -12.66 2.76
C GLN A 295 -8.28 -14.12 2.60
N THR A 296 -9.52 -14.37 2.19
CA THR A 296 -10.00 -15.74 1.92
C THR A 296 -9.21 -16.36 0.76
N MET A 297 -8.96 -15.60 -0.32
CA MET A 297 -8.20 -16.09 -1.46
C MET A 297 -6.75 -16.44 -1.09
N MET A 298 -6.07 -15.60 -0.28
CA MET A 298 -4.74 -15.90 0.27
C MET A 298 -4.68 -17.27 0.94
N ASN A 299 -5.71 -17.60 1.71
CA ASN A 299 -5.77 -18.89 2.41
C ASN A 299 -6.13 -20.05 1.47
N CYS A 300 -6.93 -19.81 0.43
CA CYS A 300 -7.41 -20.84 -0.48
C CYS A 300 -6.36 -21.29 -1.50
N ILE A 301 -5.42 -20.43 -1.89
CA ILE A 301 -4.42 -20.74 -2.92
C ILE A 301 -3.64 -22.03 -2.58
N ASP A 302 -3.21 -22.20 -1.33
CA ASP A 302 -2.43 -23.38 -0.94
C ASP A 302 -3.28 -24.53 -0.38
N SER A 303 -4.45 -24.21 0.21
CA SER A 303 -5.26 -25.18 0.95
C SER A 303 -6.26 -25.95 0.09
N VAL A 304 -6.75 -25.36 -1.02
CA VAL A 304 -7.76 -25.99 -1.86
C VAL A 304 -7.12 -26.92 -2.88
N ARG A 305 -7.44 -28.21 -2.76
CA ARG A 305 -6.96 -29.26 -3.64
C ARG A 305 -8.12 -30.10 -4.19
N ASP A 306 -7.98 -30.62 -5.38
CA ASP A 306 -8.87 -31.64 -5.97
C ASP A 306 -8.10 -32.96 -6.19
N ASP A 307 -8.70 -33.91 -6.86
CA ASP A 307 -8.07 -35.22 -7.16
C ASP A 307 -6.79 -35.08 -8.00
N ASN A 308 -6.59 -33.95 -8.66
CA ASN A 308 -5.44 -33.63 -9.52
C ASN A 308 -4.49 -32.63 -8.86
N GLY A 309 -4.48 -32.51 -7.52
CA GLY A 309 -3.57 -31.66 -6.79
C GLY A 309 -4.10 -30.26 -6.44
N LYS A 310 -3.28 -29.23 -6.59
CA LYS A 310 -3.63 -27.84 -6.25
C LYS A 310 -4.60 -27.26 -7.27
N LEU A 311 -5.81 -26.87 -6.82
CA LEU A 311 -6.85 -26.37 -7.73
C LEU A 311 -6.52 -24.98 -8.27
N PHE A 312 -6.13 -24.05 -7.41
CA PHE A 312 -5.81 -22.67 -7.79
C PHE A 312 -4.33 -22.51 -8.16
N THR A 313 -3.95 -23.11 -9.29
CA THR A 313 -2.62 -22.93 -9.88
C THR A 313 -2.43 -21.54 -10.48
N CYS A 314 -1.21 -21.12 -10.76
CA CYS A 314 -0.93 -19.77 -11.25
C CYS A 314 -1.59 -19.44 -12.60
N GLY A 315 -1.91 -20.45 -13.42
CA GLY A 315 -2.64 -20.32 -14.67
C GLY A 315 -4.15 -20.59 -14.58
N HIS A 316 -4.71 -20.79 -13.38
CA HIS A 316 -6.10 -21.20 -13.20
C HIS A 316 -7.12 -20.18 -13.70
N PHE A 317 -6.93 -18.92 -13.39
CA PHE A 317 -7.82 -17.84 -13.82
C PHE A 317 -7.34 -17.19 -15.12
N ASP A 318 -8.30 -16.74 -15.93
CA ASP A 318 -8.07 -16.06 -17.20
C ASP A 318 -8.37 -14.58 -17.11
N LEU A 319 -9.03 -14.14 -16.03
CA LEU A 319 -9.29 -12.75 -15.69
C LEU A 319 -9.36 -12.60 -14.17
N VAL A 320 -8.67 -11.61 -13.64
CA VAL A 320 -8.81 -11.16 -12.25
C VAL A 320 -9.45 -9.78 -12.24
N ILE A 321 -10.50 -9.63 -11.46
CA ILE A 321 -11.20 -8.36 -11.23
C ILE A 321 -10.94 -7.95 -9.80
N CYS A 322 -10.45 -6.73 -9.63
CA CYS A 322 -10.14 -6.12 -8.35
C CYS A 322 -11.09 -4.94 -8.13
N ASP A 323 -12.04 -5.09 -7.22
CA ASP A 323 -12.90 -3.99 -6.82
C ASP A 323 -12.21 -3.14 -5.75
N GLU A 324 -12.44 -1.83 -5.80
CA GLU A 324 -11.74 -0.82 -4.99
C GLU A 324 -10.20 -0.93 -5.12
N ALA A 325 -9.73 -0.87 -6.37
CA ALA A 325 -8.33 -1.02 -6.75
C ALA A 325 -7.47 0.17 -6.29
N HIS A 326 -7.21 0.28 -4.99
CA HIS A 326 -6.33 1.29 -4.41
C HIS A 326 -5.12 0.64 -3.70
N ARG A 327 -4.05 1.44 -3.55
CA ARG A 327 -2.71 1.00 -3.11
C ARG A 327 -2.69 0.12 -1.86
N SER A 328 -3.47 0.44 -0.83
CA SER A 328 -3.44 -0.29 0.45
C SER A 328 -3.81 -1.77 0.28
N ILE A 329 -4.77 -2.05 -0.61
CA ILE A 329 -5.20 -3.42 -0.95
C ILE A 329 -4.10 -4.12 -1.75
N TYR A 330 -3.54 -3.45 -2.75
CA TYR A 330 -2.49 -4.06 -3.56
C TYR A 330 -1.24 -4.40 -2.74
N ASN A 331 -0.73 -3.47 -1.94
CA ASN A 331 0.47 -3.70 -1.15
C ASN A 331 0.29 -4.85 -0.13
N LYS A 332 -0.90 -4.97 0.46
CA LYS A 332 -1.22 -6.04 1.41
C LYS A 332 -1.38 -7.41 0.75
N TYR A 333 -1.89 -7.43 -0.50
CA TYR A 333 -2.25 -8.65 -1.21
C TYR A 333 -1.53 -8.79 -2.56
N ARG A 334 -0.38 -8.13 -2.71
CA ARG A 334 0.45 -8.12 -3.93
C ARG A 334 0.72 -9.52 -4.44
N ASP A 335 0.95 -10.46 -3.54
CA ASP A 335 1.30 -11.83 -3.89
C ASP A 335 0.19 -12.56 -4.63
N ILE A 336 -1.10 -12.24 -4.39
CA ILE A 336 -2.22 -12.78 -5.17
C ILE A 336 -2.10 -12.34 -6.64
N PHE A 337 -1.85 -11.04 -6.86
CA PHE A 337 -1.77 -10.46 -8.22
C PHE A 337 -0.51 -10.92 -8.97
N ASN A 338 0.58 -11.18 -8.24
CA ASN A 338 1.80 -11.73 -8.80
C ASN A 338 1.70 -13.23 -9.04
N TYR A 339 0.86 -13.93 -8.27
CA TYR A 339 0.69 -15.37 -8.37
C TYR A 339 -0.13 -15.76 -9.60
N PHE A 340 -1.29 -15.15 -9.82
CA PHE A 340 -2.14 -15.50 -10.98
C PHE A 340 -1.68 -14.78 -12.23
N ASP A 341 -1.27 -15.53 -13.24
CA ASP A 341 -0.88 -14.98 -14.54
C ASP A 341 -2.10 -14.72 -15.42
N ALA A 342 -2.95 -13.79 -15.02
CA ALA A 342 -4.17 -13.42 -15.71
C ALA A 342 -4.21 -11.90 -16.00
N PRO A 343 -4.90 -11.46 -17.06
CA PRO A 343 -5.29 -10.06 -17.21
C PRO A 343 -6.00 -9.54 -15.97
N LEU A 344 -5.69 -8.30 -15.59
CA LEU A 344 -6.21 -7.64 -14.39
C LEU A 344 -7.10 -6.45 -14.76
N VAL A 345 -8.32 -6.43 -14.24
CA VAL A 345 -9.23 -5.28 -14.33
C VAL A 345 -9.44 -4.68 -12.94
N GLY A 346 -9.00 -3.46 -12.75
CA GLY A 346 -9.25 -2.68 -11.54
C GLY A 346 -10.46 -1.78 -11.69
N LEU A 347 -11.29 -1.74 -10.65
CA LEU A 347 -12.41 -0.83 -10.52
C LEU A 347 -12.15 0.11 -9.34
N THR A 348 -12.37 1.39 -9.50
CA THR A 348 -12.30 2.37 -8.41
C THR A 348 -13.26 3.51 -8.64
N ALA A 349 -13.76 4.09 -7.54
CA ALA A 349 -14.55 5.32 -7.57
C ALA A 349 -13.71 6.55 -7.18
N THR A 350 -12.45 6.35 -6.76
CA THR A 350 -11.55 7.46 -6.44
C THR A 350 -11.29 8.29 -7.70
N PRO A 351 -11.44 9.63 -7.67
CA PRO A 351 -11.13 10.48 -8.81
C PRO A 351 -9.71 10.25 -9.33
N LYS A 352 -9.51 10.37 -10.64
CA LYS A 352 -8.23 10.04 -11.30
C LYS A 352 -7.04 10.78 -10.70
N ASP A 353 -7.20 12.07 -10.39
CA ASP A 353 -6.15 12.93 -9.84
C ASP A 353 -5.83 12.63 -8.36
N GLU A 354 -6.71 11.88 -7.71
CA GLU A 354 -6.64 11.47 -6.31
C GLU A 354 -6.09 10.05 -6.12
N ILE A 355 -5.98 9.29 -7.21
CA ILE A 355 -5.42 7.95 -7.20
C ILE A 355 -3.92 8.07 -6.96
N GLU A 356 -3.42 7.38 -5.96
CA GLU A 356 -1.99 7.33 -5.67
C GLU A 356 -1.18 6.83 -6.87
N LYS A 357 -0.03 7.45 -7.14
CA LYS A 357 0.90 7.08 -8.23
C LYS A 357 1.10 5.57 -8.35
N ASN A 358 1.29 4.91 -7.24
CA ASN A 358 1.58 3.48 -7.21
C ASN A 358 0.40 2.62 -7.69
N THR A 359 -0.83 3.08 -7.58
CA THR A 359 -1.99 2.37 -8.16
C THR A 359 -1.90 2.36 -9.68
N TYR A 360 -1.52 3.48 -10.29
CA TYR A 360 -1.28 3.52 -11.74
C TYR A 360 -0.12 2.63 -12.16
N GLU A 361 0.99 2.62 -11.41
CA GLU A 361 2.14 1.74 -11.65
C GLU A 361 1.75 0.25 -11.62
N ILE A 362 0.87 -0.15 -10.69
CA ILE A 362 0.33 -1.51 -10.62
C ILE A 362 -0.35 -1.92 -11.92
N PHE A 363 -1.10 -1.01 -12.52
CA PHE A 363 -1.84 -1.25 -13.77
C PHE A 363 -1.02 -0.95 -15.02
N ASP A 364 0.31 -0.73 -14.87
CA ASP A 364 1.22 -0.33 -15.97
C ASP A 364 0.67 0.89 -16.72
N LEU A 365 0.04 1.77 -15.96
CA LEU A 365 -0.57 3.01 -16.43
C LEU A 365 0.20 4.18 -15.84
N GLU A 366 -0.04 5.29 -16.42
CA GLU A 366 0.53 6.53 -16.02
C GLU A 366 -0.37 7.30 -15.09
N ASN A 367 0.30 8.02 -14.18
CA ASN A 367 -0.38 8.80 -13.16
C ASN A 367 -1.40 9.77 -13.78
N GLY A 368 -2.63 9.72 -13.29
CA GLY A 368 -3.74 10.56 -13.77
C GLY A 368 -4.43 10.07 -15.06
N VAL A 369 -3.97 8.95 -15.67
CA VAL A 369 -4.58 8.46 -16.92
C VAL A 369 -4.99 7.00 -16.81
N PRO A 370 -6.17 6.74 -16.26
CA PRO A 370 -6.75 5.40 -16.25
C PRO A 370 -7.02 4.89 -17.68
N THR A 371 -7.27 3.60 -17.83
CA THR A 371 -7.74 3.04 -19.10
C THR A 371 -9.05 3.71 -19.54
N TYR A 372 -9.92 4.02 -18.59
CA TYR A 372 -11.12 4.82 -18.80
C TYR A 372 -11.50 5.58 -17.53
N GLY A 373 -11.94 6.84 -17.70
CA GLY A 373 -12.38 7.71 -16.60
C GLY A 373 -13.80 8.23 -16.83
N TYR A 374 -14.68 8.10 -15.83
CA TYR A 374 -16.02 8.69 -15.80
C TYR A 374 -16.30 9.20 -14.39
N GLU A 375 -15.99 10.44 -14.15
CA GLU A 375 -15.99 11.05 -12.83
C GLU A 375 -17.35 11.62 -12.43
N LEU A 376 -17.50 11.99 -11.15
CA LEU A 376 -18.76 12.47 -10.59
C LEU A 376 -19.27 13.73 -11.32
N ALA A 377 -18.39 14.69 -11.57
CA ALA A 377 -18.74 15.93 -12.28
C ALA A 377 -19.38 15.64 -13.65
N GLN A 378 -18.76 14.74 -14.43
CA GLN A 378 -19.30 14.37 -15.74
C GLN A 378 -20.64 13.62 -15.60
N ALA A 379 -20.74 12.73 -14.60
CA ALA A 379 -21.95 11.95 -14.37
C ALA A 379 -23.15 12.83 -13.94
N VAL A 380 -22.89 13.89 -13.18
CA VAL A 380 -23.90 14.90 -12.80
C VAL A 380 -24.29 15.74 -14.01
N LYS A 381 -23.31 16.22 -14.79
CA LYS A 381 -23.56 16.99 -16.03
C LYS A 381 -24.41 16.19 -17.05
N ASP A 382 -24.16 14.90 -17.15
CA ASP A 382 -24.91 13.99 -18.03
C ASP A 382 -26.29 13.60 -17.46
N GLY A 383 -26.62 13.99 -16.24
CA GLY A 383 -27.88 13.67 -15.59
C GLY A 383 -28.01 12.19 -15.15
N TYR A 384 -26.91 11.48 -14.95
CA TYR A 384 -26.92 10.10 -14.43
C TYR A 384 -26.71 10.00 -12.93
N LEU A 385 -26.21 11.07 -12.30
CA LEU A 385 -26.08 11.21 -10.85
C LEU A 385 -26.57 12.61 -10.44
N VAL A 386 -26.90 12.78 -9.14
CA VAL A 386 -27.31 14.07 -8.60
C VAL A 386 -26.16 14.77 -7.90
N ASP A 387 -26.23 16.11 -7.90
CA ASP A 387 -25.27 16.97 -7.23
C ASP A 387 -25.57 17.13 -5.73
N PHE A 388 -24.69 17.78 -5.00
CA PHE A 388 -24.82 17.99 -3.57
C PHE A 388 -24.61 19.45 -3.15
N VAL A 389 -25.12 19.76 -1.98
CA VAL A 389 -24.87 21.03 -1.27
C VAL A 389 -24.22 20.68 0.07
N THR A 390 -23.16 21.40 0.43
CA THR A 390 -22.50 21.23 1.71
C THR A 390 -23.00 22.25 2.74
N VAL A 391 -23.19 21.78 3.95
CA VAL A 391 -23.50 22.58 5.14
C VAL A 391 -22.35 22.40 6.11
N GLU A 392 -21.35 23.26 6.01
CA GLU A 392 -20.15 23.20 6.82
C GLU A 392 -20.40 23.95 8.14
N SER A 393 -20.51 23.23 9.25
CA SER A 393 -20.79 23.80 10.58
C SER A 393 -19.63 23.52 11.51
N LYS A 394 -19.16 24.55 12.22
CA LYS A 394 -18.10 24.44 13.22
C LYS A 394 -18.69 24.62 14.61
N THR A 395 -18.49 23.64 15.49
CA THR A 395 -18.79 23.78 16.93
C THR A 395 -17.51 24.05 17.68
N LYS A 396 -17.60 24.86 18.75
CA LYS A 396 -16.45 25.31 19.53
C LYS A 396 -15.64 24.12 20.06
N PHE A 397 -16.31 23.15 20.64
CA PHE A 397 -15.62 22.01 21.26
C PHE A 397 -14.95 21.07 20.25
N ILE A 398 -15.53 20.88 19.06
CA ILE A 398 -14.91 20.04 18.02
C ILE A 398 -13.68 20.73 17.42
N GLU A 399 -13.68 22.06 17.28
CA GLU A 399 -12.56 22.83 16.73
C GLU A 399 -11.45 23.06 17.77
N GLU A 400 -11.82 23.53 18.93
CA GLU A 400 -10.89 24.05 19.93
C GLU A 400 -10.64 23.10 21.10
N GLY A 401 -11.54 22.14 21.34
CA GLY A 401 -11.55 21.33 22.57
C GLY A 401 -12.28 22.07 23.71
N ILE A 402 -12.24 21.52 24.92
CA ILE A 402 -12.92 22.08 26.11
C ILE A 402 -11.86 22.69 27.01
N ALA A 403 -11.88 24.01 27.15
CA ALA A 403 -11.00 24.74 28.07
C ALA A 403 -11.75 25.08 29.34
N TYR A 404 -11.22 24.70 30.52
CA TYR A 404 -11.86 24.92 31.82
C TYR A 404 -12.24 26.40 32.07
N ASP A 405 -11.33 27.33 31.77
CA ASP A 405 -11.53 28.76 32.00
C ASP A 405 -12.69 29.38 31.21
N GLU A 406 -13.03 28.74 30.06
CA GLU A 406 -14.05 29.22 29.13
C GLU A 406 -15.46 28.65 29.41
N LEU A 407 -15.58 27.70 30.33
CA LEU A 407 -16.83 27.11 30.74
C LEU A 407 -17.66 28.06 31.61
N SER A 408 -18.98 27.90 31.60
CA SER A 408 -19.88 28.55 32.55
C SER A 408 -19.60 28.11 34.00
N ASP A 409 -19.99 28.88 35.00
CA ASP A 409 -19.78 28.49 36.39
C ASP A 409 -20.49 27.15 36.74
N GLU A 410 -21.61 26.85 36.09
CA GLU A 410 -22.35 25.59 36.23
C GLU A 410 -21.58 24.43 35.58
N ASP A 411 -21.05 24.64 34.37
CA ASP A 411 -20.25 23.62 33.65
C ASP A 411 -18.90 23.38 34.34
N LYS A 412 -18.27 24.41 34.95
CA LYS A 412 -17.04 24.26 35.74
C LYS A 412 -17.22 23.30 36.91
N ALA A 413 -18.35 23.42 37.63
CA ALA A 413 -18.64 22.52 38.75
C ALA A 413 -18.75 21.05 38.28
N VAL A 414 -19.39 20.81 37.11
CA VAL A 414 -19.50 19.47 36.52
C VAL A 414 -18.14 19.00 35.99
N TYR A 415 -17.33 19.91 35.46
CA TYR A 415 -15.99 19.60 34.96
C TYR A 415 -15.06 19.16 36.09
N GLU A 416 -15.11 19.87 37.25
CA GLU A 416 -14.35 19.51 38.44
C GLU A 416 -14.74 18.12 38.93
N ASP A 417 -16.05 17.84 39.08
CA ASP A 417 -16.56 16.56 39.56
C ASP A 417 -16.21 15.40 38.56
N THR A 418 -16.13 15.69 37.28
CA THR A 418 -15.89 14.69 36.22
C THR A 418 -14.42 14.41 36.00
N PHE A 419 -13.55 15.42 36.09
CA PHE A 419 -12.16 15.35 35.64
C PHE A 419 -11.11 15.60 36.74
N GLU A 420 -11.51 15.78 38.01
CA GLU A 420 -10.57 15.91 39.11
C GLU A 420 -9.76 14.62 39.29
N PHE A 421 -8.44 14.73 39.25
CA PHE A 421 -7.54 13.58 39.51
C PHE A 421 -7.48 13.29 41.02
N GLU A 422 -7.05 12.05 41.38
CA GLU A 422 -6.88 11.63 42.78
C GLU A 422 -5.91 12.54 43.57
N ASP A 423 -5.06 13.31 42.91
CA ASP A 423 -4.14 14.28 43.48
C ASP A 423 -4.72 15.71 43.60
N GLY A 424 -6.01 15.89 43.25
CA GLY A 424 -6.71 17.18 43.28
C GLY A 424 -6.34 18.14 42.16
N LYS A 425 -5.69 17.65 41.07
CA LYS A 425 -5.41 18.46 39.89
C LYS A 425 -6.51 18.30 38.86
N LEU A 426 -6.80 19.39 38.16
CA LEU A 426 -7.72 19.41 37.02
C LEU A 426 -6.94 19.65 35.74
N PRO A 427 -7.30 18.98 34.62
CA PRO A 427 -6.76 19.35 33.33
C PRO A 427 -7.23 20.74 32.95
N GLU A 428 -6.32 21.61 32.52
CA GLU A 428 -6.68 22.96 32.08
C GLU A 428 -7.49 22.92 30.77
N ARG A 429 -7.30 21.88 29.95
CA ARG A 429 -7.96 21.72 28.67
C ARG A 429 -8.10 20.24 28.29
N ILE A 430 -9.20 19.89 27.64
CA ILE A 430 -9.42 18.62 26.96
C ILE A 430 -9.29 18.88 25.46
N ASP A 431 -8.36 18.19 24.81
CA ASP A 431 -8.12 18.35 23.38
C ASP A 431 -9.35 17.92 22.54
N SER A 432 -9.58 18.62 21.43
CA SER A 432 -10.64 18.28 20.48
C SER A 432 -10.55 16.83 19.97
N ALA A 433 -9.35 16.22 19.95
CA ALA A 433 -9.14 14.81 19.61
C ALA A 433 -9.80 13.82 20.58
N ALA A 434 -10.06 14.23 21.82
CA ALA A 434 -10.74 13.44 22.85
C ALA A 434 -12.24 13.34 22.58
N LEU A 435 -12.83 14.42 22.05
CA LEU A 435 -14.26 14.49 21.72
C LEU A 435 -14.65 13.40 20.71
N ASN A 436 -15.82 12.81 20.99
CA ASN A 436 -16.33 11.70 20.18
C ASN A 436 -15.43 10.43 20.17
N THR A 437 -14.32 10.44 20.94
CA THR A 437 -13.43 9.30 21.13
C THR A 437 -13.63 8.67 22.50
N TRP A 438 -13.58 9.46 23.57
CA TRP A 438 -13.77 9.05 24.95
C TRP A 438 -14.43 10.13 25.83
N VAL A 439 -14.58 11.36 25.32
CA VAL A 439 -15.45 12.38 25.88
C VAL A 439 -16.63 12.57 24.94
N PHE A 440 -17.83 12.32 25.42
CA PHE A 440 -19.08 12.46 24.65
C PHE A 440 -19.90 13.60 25.28
N ASN A 441 -19.91 14.76 24.60
CA ASN A 441 -20.67 15.89 25.06
C ASN A 441 -22.09 15.84 24.47
N GLU A 442 -23.07 15.73 25.36
CA GLU A 442 -24.47 15.53 24.96
C GLU A 442 -25.03 16.79 24.24
N ASP A 443 -24.64 18.00 24.65
CA ASP A 443 -25.08 19.23 23.99
C ASP A 443 -24.50 19.36 22.56
N THR A 444 -23.24 19.04 22.35
CA THR A 444 -22.65 18.99 21.00
C THR A 444 -23.46 18.06 20.08
N ILE A 445 -23.82 16.86 20.54
CA ILE A 445 -24.64 15.92 19.78
C ILE A 445 -26.04 16.50 19.54
N LYS A 446 -26.68 17.14 20.56
CA LYS A 446 -27.98 17.80 20.40
C LYS A 446 -27.96 18.89 19.32
N GLN A 447 -26.88 19.69 19.28
CA GLN A 447 -26.70 20.75 18.28
C GLN A 447 -26.60 20.14 16.86
N VAL A 448 -25.80 19.10 16.68
CA VAL A 448 -25.67 18.39 15.39
C VAL A 448 -27.00 17.83 14.91
N LEU A 449 -27.72 17.13 15.78
CA LEU A 449 -29.05 16.59 15.48
C LEU A 449 -30.09 17.70 15.20
N HIS A 450 -30.02 18.83 15.93
CA HIS A 450 -30.92 19.95 15.70
C HIS A 450 -30.69 20.57 14.31
N VAL A 451 -29.45 20.81 13.90
CA VAL A 451 -29.12 21.30 12.55
C VAL A 451 -29.66 20.35 11.48
N LEU A 452 -29.40 19.04 11.62
CA LEU A 452 -29.90 18.04 10.69
C LEU A 452 -31.43 18.06 10.57
N MET A 453 -32.13 18.02 11.69
CA MET A 453 -33.60 17.94 11.69
C MET A 453 -34.28 19.23 11.22
N ARG A 454 -33.61 20.40 11.45
CA ARG A 454 -34.10 21.70 10.99
C ARG A 454 -33.85 21.86 9.48
N ASP A 455 -32.62 21.68 9.02
CA ASP A 455 -32.12 22.09 7.71
C ASP A 455 -32.03 20.94 6.68
N GLY A 456 -32.13 19.68 7.15
CA GLY A 456 -32.06 18.52 6.27
C GLY A 456 -33.21 18.44 5.28
N LEU A 457 -32.92 17.87 4.12
CA LEU A 457 -33.95 17.62 3.08
C LEU A 457 -35.02 16.66 3.62
N LYS A 458 -36.25 17.03 3.36
CA LYS A 458 -37.45 16.35 3.87
C LYS A 458 -38.28 15.78 2.74
N VAL A 459 -39.05 14.78 3.05
CA VAL A 459 -40.08 14.13 2.20
C VAL A 459 -41.46 14.28 2.87
N ASP A 460 -42.49 13.77 2.24
CA ASP A 460 -43.86 13.81 2.76
C ASP A 460 -44.32 15.24 3.08
N TYR A 461 -44.14 16.17 2.14
CA TYR A 461 -44.51 17.60 2.27
C TYR A 461 -43.85 18.29 3.47
N GLY A 462 -42.56 17.92 3.73
CA GLY A 462 -41.74 18.51 4.79
C GLY A 462 -42.01 17.92 6.19
N GLN A 463 -42.83 16.87 6.30
CA GLN A 463 -43.17 16.28 7.59
C GLN A 463 -42.14 15.27 8.10
N LYS A 464 -41.39 14.63 7.19
CA LYS A 464 -40.40 13.57 7.51
C LYS A 464 -39.05 13.92 6.95
N ILE A 465 -38.01 13.80 7.77
CA ILE A 465 -36.63 13.90 7.28
C ILE A 465 -36.38 12.83 6.23
N GLY A 466 -35.71 13.15 5.15
CA GLY A 466 -35.31 12.19 4.13
C GLY A 466 -34.36 11.13 4.69
N LYS A 467 -34.22 9.99 4.04
CA LYS A 467 -33.26 8.97 4.48
C LYS A 467 -31.89 9.58 4.68
N THR A 468 -31.30 9.32 5.82
CA THR A 468 -30.11 9.98 6.33
C THR A 468 -29.06 8.96 6.79
N ILE A 469 -27.79 9.22 6.51
CA ILE A 469 -26.67 8.47 7.06
C ILE A 469 -25.84 9.40 7.92
N ILE A 470 -25.65 9.06 9.21
CA ILE A 470 -24.75 9.75 10.14
C ILE A 470 -23.48 8.90 10.28
N PHE A 471 -22.34 9.45 9.94
CA PHE A 471 -21.05 8.78 10.07
C PHE A 471 -20.42 9.11 11.42
N ALA A 472 -20.44 8.14 12.33
CA ALA A 472 -19.88 8.24 13.67
C ALA A 472 -18.41 7.82 13.74
N LYS A 473 -17.67 8.27 14.74
CA LYS A 473 -16.24 8.02 14.91
C LYS A 473 -15.94 6.58 15.35
N ASN A 474 -16.72 6.06 16.28
CA ASN A 474 -16.62 4.71 16.82
C ASN A 474 -18.00 4.20 17.25
N HIS A 475 -18.10 2.94 17.71
CA HIS A 475 -19.33 2.33 18.19
C HIS A 475 -20.00 3.12 19.33
N ASP A 476 -19.21 3.50 20.33
CA ASP A 476 -19.73 4.23 21.51
C ASP A 476 -20.32 5.59 21.12
N HIS A 477 -19.66 6.29 20.18
CA HIS A 477 -20.19 7.54 19.63
C HIS A 477 -21.52 7.30 18.89
N ALA A 478 -21.62 6.21 18.11
CA ALA A 478 -22.85 5.86 17.40
C ALA A 478 -24.02 5.57 18.37
N GLU A 479 -23.74 4.81 19.44
CA GLU A 479 -24.75 4.51 20.49
C GLU A 479 -25.15 5.79 21.25
N LYS A 480 -24.20 6.68 21.55
CA LYS A 480 -24.49 7.95 22.22
C LYS A 480 -25.33 8.88 21.34
N ILE A 481 -25.05 8.95 20.04
CA ILE A 481 -25.91 9.70 19.08
C ILE A 481 -27.32 9.12 19.08
N LEU A 482 -27.49 7.81 19.08
CA LEU A 482 -28.79 7.17 19.13
C LEU A 482 -29.53 7.46 20.44
N GLU A 483 -28.82 7.39 21.57
CA GLU A 483 -29.37 7.72 22.90
C GLU A 483 -29.91 9.16 22.94
N VAL A 484 -29.09 10.14 22.52
CA VAL A 484 -29.45 11.55 22.48
C VAL A 484 -30.59 11.81 21.51
N PHE A 485 -30.60 11.16 20.31
CA PHE A 485 -31.70 11.26 19.37
C PHE A 485 -33.01 10.81 19.98
N ASN A 486 -33.04 9.66 20.65
CA ASN A 486 -34.26 9.13 21.28
C ASN A 486 -34.74 10.01 22.45
N LYS A 487 -33.82 10.68 23.17
CA LYS A 487 -34.17 11.65 24.22
C LYS A 487 -34.76 12.93 23.64
N GLN A 488 -34.19 13.45 22.56
CA GLN A 488 -34.55 14.72 21.94
C GLN A 488 -35.83 14.62 21.09
N TYR A 489 -36.07 13.46 20.42
CA TYR A 489 -37.19 13.21 19.51
C TYR A 489 -37.98 11.95 19.87
N PRO A 490 -38.51 11.83 21.09
CA PRO A 490 -39.17 10.61 21.57
C PRO A 490 -40.47 10.24 20.81
N GLU A 491 -41.08 11.25 20.16
CA GLU A 491 -42.29 11.05 19.36
C GLU A 491 -42.03 10.28 18.07
N LEU A 492 -40.86 10.30 17.50
CA LEU A 492 -40.55 9.62 16.24
C LEU A 492 -40.42 8.12 16.37
N SER A 493 -40.09 7.61 17.57
CA SER A 493 -39.91 6.17 17.83
C SER A 493 -41.14 5.46 18.47
N LYS A 494 -42.30 6.11 18.50
CA LYS A 494 -43.47 5.61 19.23
C LYS A 494 -44.18 4.40 18.67
N ASN A 495 -43.98 4.03 17.42
CA ASN A 495 -44.70 2.97 16.73
C ASN A 495 -44.02 1.59 16.74
N GLY A 496 -43.08 1.35 17.65
CA GLY A 496 -42.40 0.06 17.82
C GLY A 496 -41.33 -0.25 16.77
N GLN A 497 -41.11 0.63 15.78
CA GLN A 497 -40.01 0.56 14.83
C GLN A 497 -39.04 1.73 15.11
N PRO A 498 -37.72 1.46 15.21
CA PRO A 498 -36.76 2.50 15.50
C PRO A 498 -36.60 3.45 14.30
N PHE A 499 -36.87 4.75 14.53
CA PHE A 499 -36.70 5.79 13.51
C PHE A 499 -35.21 6.00 13.16
N ALA A 500 -34.33 5.93 14.16
CA ALA A 500 -32.88 5.90 14.03
C ALA A 500 -32.33 4.57 14.54
N LYS A 501 -31.29 4.04 13.89
CA LYS A 501 -30.65 2.74 14.24
C LYS A 501 -29.14 2.80 13.98
N VAL A 502 -28.37 2.25 14.93
CA VAL A 502 -26.93 2.02 14.70
C VAL A 502 -26.76 0.83 13.76
N ILE A 503 -25.92 0.98 12.74
CA ILE A 503 -25.57 -0.08 11.78
C ILE A 503 -24.06 -0.15 11.69
N ASP A 504 -23.45 -1.10 12.40
CA ASP A 504 -22.00 -1.30 12.46
C ASP A 504 -21.59 -2.77 12.59
N ASN A 505 -20.29 -3.02 12.68
CA ASN A 505 -19.71 -4.37 12.72
C ASN A 505 -19.98 -5.12 14.04
N TYR A 506 -20.48 -4.46 15.08
CA TYR A 506 -20.82 -5.08 16.37
C TYR A 506 -22.21 -5.73 16.37
N MET A 507 -23.01 -5.46 15.35
CA MET A 507 -24.34 -6.06 15.22
C MET A 507 -24.29 -7.52 14.74
N THR A 508 -25.05 -8.39 15.40
CA THR A 508 -25.15 -9.81 15.03
C THR A 508 -25.78 -10.03 13.64
N TYR A 509 -26.66 -9.11 13.20
CA TYR A 509 -27.41 -9.19 11.92
C TYR A 509 -27.24 -7.90 11.11
N ALA A 510 -26.02 -7.41 10.99
CA ALA A 510 -25.73 -6.16 10.31
C ALA A 510 -26.22 -6.12 8.84
N GLN A 511 -26.13 -7.25 8.11
CA GLN A 511 -26.60 -7.33 6.73
C GLN A 511 -28.13 -7.17 6.64
N SER A 512 -28.88 -7.75 7.55
CA SER A 512 -30.35 -7.56 7.59
C SER A 512 -30.73 -6.10 7.86
N ALA A 513 -29.98 -5.42 8.74
CA ALA A 513 -30.20 -4.00 9.01
C ALA A 513 -29.86 -3.10 7.80
N ILE A 514 -28.86 -3.47 7.02
CA ILE A 514 -28.52 -2.81 5.75
C ILE A 514 -29.64 -3.03 4.73
N ASP A 515 -30.13 -4.27 4.60
CA ASP A 515 -31.21 -4.62 3.68
C ASP A 515 -32.52 -3.89 4.07
N GLU A 516 -32.83 -3.77 5.38
CA GLU A 516 -33.96 -2.96 5.88
C GLU A 516 -33.81 -1.48 5.56
N PHE A 517 -32.62 -0.90 5.78
CA PHE A 517 -32.35 0.50 5.45
C PHE A 517 -32.39 0.75 3.93
N SER A 518 -32.04 -0.24 3.14
CA SER A 518 -32.03 -0.15 1.67
C SER A 518 -33.43 -0.28 1.05
N ASP A 519 -34.45 -0.66 1.84
CA ASP A 519 -35.85 -0.75 1.39
C ASP A 519 -36.50 0.63 1.61
N ALA A 520 -37.07 1.21 0.54
CA ALA A 520 -37.68 2.54 0.58
C ALA A 520 -38.80 2.66 1.63
N ASP A 521 -39.57 1.60 1.81
CA ASP A 521 -40.77 1.56 2.65
C ASP A 521 -40.50 1.17 4.11
N LYS A 522 -39.25 0.79 4.43
CA LYS A 522 -38.88 0.32 5.78
C LYS A 522 -38.12 1.33 6.60
N MET A 523 -38.26 1.20 7.91
CA MET A 523 -37.36 1.87 8.87
C MET A 523 -36.05 1.10 8.99
N PRO A 524 -34.96 1.75 9.39
CA PRO A 524 -34.88 3.11 9.93
C PRO A 524 -34.87 4.21 8.87
N GLN A 525 -35.24 5.43 9.26
CA GLN A 525 -35.09 6.63 8.46
C GLN A 525 -33.68 7.21 8.58
N ILE A 526 -33.07 7.08 9.76
CA ILE A 526 -31.71 7.53 10.04
C ILE A 526 -30.86 6.30 10.37
N ALA A 527 -29.81 6.07 9.59
CA ALA A 527 -28.79 5.06 9.86
C ALA A 527 -27.56 5.75 10.47
N ILE A 528 -27.12 5.33 11.65
CA ILE A 528 -25.91 5.80 12.30
C ILE A 528 -24.84 4.72 12.11
N SER A 529 -23.75 5.05 11.41
CA SER A 529 -22.76 4.04 11.02
C SER A 529 -21.33 4.50 11.29
N VAL A 530 -20.50 3.56 11.69
CA VAL A 530 -19.06 3.84 11.90
C VAL A 530 -18.31 3.74 10.58
N ASP A 531 -18.47 2.62 9.84
CA ASP A 531 -17.76 2.36 8.60
C ASP A 531 -18.49 1.40 7.64
N MET A 532 -19.55 0.70 8.10
CA MET A 532 -20.25 -0.28 7.26
C MET A 532 -20.99 0.33 6.08
N LEU A 533 -21.54 1.54 6.25
CA LEU A 533 -22.28 2.23 5.19
C LEU A 533 -21.38 3.18 4.36
N ASP A 534 -20.09 3.27 4.66
CA ASP A 534 -19.14 4.06 3.89
C ASP A 534 -19.03 3.54 2.44
N THR A 535 -19.14 2.21 2.26
CA THR A 535 -19.07 1.52 0.97
C THR A 535 -20.15 0.44 0.84
N GLY A 536 -20.47 0.03 -0.38
CA GLY A 536 -21.21 -1.23 -0.65
C GLY A 536 -22.73 -1.19 -0.51
N ILE A 537 -23.36 -0.05 -0.21
CA ILE A 537 -24.83 0.08 -0.21
C ILE A 537 -25.33 0.85 -1.44
N ASP A 538 -26.55 0.53 -1.84
CA ASP A 538 -27.26 1.21 -2.93
C ASP A 538 -28.65 1.60 -2.45
N VAL A 539 -28.77 2.84 -1.97
CA VAL A 539 -30.00 3.42 -1.41
C VAL A 539 -30.29 4.74 -2.12
N PRO A 540 -31.08 4.73 -3.19
CA PRO A 540 -31.39 5.96 -3.96
C PRO A 540 -32.02 7.07 -3.14
N GLU A 541 -32.79 6.73 -2.12
CA GLU A 541 -33.57 7.63 -1.28
C GLU A 541 -32.74 8.44 -0.27
N VAL A 542 -31.42 8.21 -0.16
CA VAL A 542 -30.56 8.97 0.74
C VAL A 542 -30.51 10.44 0.31
N LEU A 543 -31.03 11.33 1.16
CA LEU A 543 -31.08 12.78 0.93
C LEU A 543 -30.10 13.55 1.81
N ASN A 544 -29.67 13.01 2.95
CA ASN A 544 -28.77 13.69 3.88
C ASN A 544 -27.63 12.78 4.30
N LEU A 545 -26.43 13.31 4.27
CA LEU A 545 -25.21 12.71 4.82
C LEU A 545 -24.69 13.60 5.93
N VAL A 546 -24.34 13.05 7.08
CA VAL A 546 -23.77 13.79 8.21
C VAL A 546 -22.38 13.26 8.53
N PHE A 547 -21.36 14.07 8.33
CA PHE A 547 -19.99 13.78 8.69
C PHE A 547 -19.72 14.24 10.13
N PHE A 548 -19.89 13.34 11.07
CA PHE A 548 -19.61 13.55 12.48
C PHE A 548 -18.35 12.83 12.93
N LYS A 549 -17.46 12.60 11.98
CA LYS A 549 -16.09 12.10 12.19
C LYS A 549 -15.13 12.75 11.23
N LYS A 550 -13.86 12.87 11.63
CA LYS A 550 -12.79 13.28 10.74
C LYS A 550 -12.40 12.13 9.84
N VAL A 551 -12.43 12.33 8.52
CA VAL A 551 -12.06 11.34 7.50
C VAL A 551 -10.64 11.67 7.03
N MET A 552 -9.71 10.72 7.17
CA MET A 552 -8.29 10.94 6.82
C MET A 552 -7.94 10.42 5.43
N SER A 553 -8.82 9.62 4.83
CA SER A 553 -8.62 9.03 3.49
C SER A 553 -9.55 9.72 2.49
N LYS A 554 -8.97 10.31 1.45
CA LYS A 554 -9.68 11.01 0.39
C LYS A 554 -10.55 10.05 -0.42
N ALA A 555 -10.04 8.84 -0.72
CA ALA A 555 -10.82 7.80 -1.37
C ALA A 555 -12.09 7.45 -0.57
N LYS A 556 -11.92 7.26 0.76
CA LYS A 556 -13.04 6.98 1.65
C LYS A 556 -14.04 8.13 1.71
N PHE A 557 -13.56 9.36 1.72
CA PHE A 557 -14.39 10.56 1.70
C PHE A 557 -15.30 10.60 0.46
N TRP A 558 -14.74 10.40 -0.74
CA TRP A 558 -15.52 10.36 -1.98
C TRP A 558 -16.48 9.17 -2.07
N GLN A 559 -16.11 8.03 -1.49
CA GLN A 559 -17.00 6.88 -1.40
C GLN A 559 -18.23 7.17 -0.52
N MET A 560 -18.01 7.87 0.60
CA MET A 560 -19.08 8.29 1.52
C MET A 560 -20.01 9.31 0.83
N ILE A 561 -19.47 10.32 0.15
CA ILE A 561 -20.25 11.28 -0.67
C ILE A 561 -21.09 10.54 -1.70
N GLY A 562 -20.50 9.55 -2.35
CA GLY A 562 -21.16 8.71 -3.35
C GLY A 562 -22.42 7.95 -2.85
N ARG A 563 -22.69 7.92 -1.54
CA ARG A 563 -23.94 7.33 -1.00
C ARG A 563 -25.17 8.17 -1.32
N GLY A 564 -25.02 9.50 -1.48
CA GLY A 564 -26.12 10.40 -1.80
C GLY A 564 -26.35 10.63 -3.29
N THR A 565 -25.44 10.22 -4.18
CA THR A 565 -25.44 10.66 -5.59
C THR A 565 -26.48 9.97 -6.49
N ARG A 566 -27.25 9.00 -6.01
CA ARG A 566 -28.21 8.25 -6.83
C ARG A 566 -29.40 9.10 -7.24
N LEU A 567 -29.85 8.92 -8.50
CA LEU A 567 -31.14 9.40 -8.95
C LEU A 567 -32.26 8.66 -8.21
N CYS A 568 -33.32 9.37 -7.85
CA CYS A 568 -34.52 8.77 -7.27
C CYS A 568 -35.75 9.56 -7.79
N PRO A 569 -36.38 9.06 -8.85
CA PRO A 569 -37.57 9.72 -9.42
C PRO A 569 -38.73 9.71 -8.42
N GLY A 570 -39.47 10.82 -8.36
CA GLY A 570 -40.67 10.96 -7.54
C GLY A 570 -40.46 10.98 -6.02
N LEU A 571 -39.24 11.13 -5.53
CA LEU A 571 -38.91 11.03 -4.11
C LEU A 571 -39.41 12.22 -3.28
N ILE A 572 -39.29 13.43 -3.81
CA ILE A 572 -39.63 14.66 -3.07
C ILE A 572 -40.98 15.17 -3.57
N ASP A 573 -42.05 14.76 -2.87
CA ASP A 573 -43.42 15.24 -3.11
C ASP A 573 -43.90 15.06 -4.55
N GLY A 574 -43.48 13.95 -5.19
CA GLY A 574 -43.77 13.64 -6.59
C GLY A 574 -42.77 14.25 -7.59
N GLY A 575 -41.83 15.05 -7.11
CA GLY A 575 -40.66 15.51 -7.88
C GLY A 575 -39.47 14.59 -7.73
N ASP A 576 -38.58 14.66 -8.70
CA ASP A 576 -37.34 13.87 -8.70
C ASP A 576 -36.34 14.44 -7.70
N LYS A 577 -35.48 13.57 -7.21
CA LYS A 577 -34.32 13.98 -6.41
C LYS A 577 -33.34 14.72 -7.32
N ASP A 578 -33.20 16.03 -7.12
CA ASP A 578 -32.31 16.93 -7.87
C ASP A 578 -30.96 17.16 -7.18
N LYS A 579 -30.92 17.01 -5.84
CA LYS A 579 -29.71 17.16 -4.99
C LYS A 579 -29.84 16.42 -3.69
N PHE A 580 -28.74 16.35 -2.94
CA PHE A 580 -28.70 15.89 -1.57
C PHE A 580 -27.82 16.80 -0.72
N TYR A 581 -27.96 16.76 0.61
CA TYR A 581 -27.21 17.62 1.51
C TYR A 581 -26.15 16.84 2.28
N ILE A 582 -25.00 17.50 2.47
CA ILE A 582 -23.88 16.98 3.24
C ILE A 582 -23.61 17.95 4.40
N PHE A 583 -23.86 17.49 5.63
CA PHE A 583 -23.56 18.21 6.85
C PHE A 583 -22.17 17.81 7.33
N ASP A 584 -21.21 18.73 7.32
CA ASP A 584 -19.84 18.51 7.79
C ASP A 584 -19.58 19.27 9.08
N PHE A 585 -19.44 18.53 10.20
CA PHE A 585 -19.13 19.09 11.52
C PHE A 585 -17.67 18.92 11.92
N CYS A 586 -16.85 18.30 11.09
CA CYS A 586 -15.46 17.98 11.41
C CYS A 586 -14.46 18.59 10.42
N GLY A 587 -14.87 19.56 9.62
CA GLY A 587 -14.01 20.29 8.68
C GLY A 587 -13.36 19.39 7.62
N ASN A 588 -14.04 18.33 7.16
CA ASN A 588 -13.48 17.41 6.18
C ASN A 588 -13.28 18.08 4.82
N PHE A 589 -14.24 18.91 4.37
CA PHE A 589 -14.08 19.63 3.11
C PHE A 589 -12.92 20.62 3.17
N GLU A 590 -12.79 21.40 4.26
CA GLU A 590 -11.65 22.29 4.47
C GLU A 590 -10.33 21.53 4.50
N PHE A 591 -10.28 20.40 5.23
CA PHE A 591 -9.09 19.55 5.30
C PHE A 591 -8.63 19.07 3.93
N PHE A 592 -9.54 18.59 3.08
CA PHE A 592 -9.18 18.08 1.75
C PHE A 592 -8.91 19.18 0.74
N ARG A 593 -9.49 20.37 0.87
CA ARG A 593 -9.10 21.56 0.08
C ARG A 593 -7.65 21.99 0.36
N MET A 594 -7.21 21.95 1.62
CA MET A 594 -5.86 22.37 2.04
C MET A 594 -4.77 21.31 1.85
N ASN A 595 -5.10 20.03 1.87
CA ASN A 595 -4.14 18.91 1.85
C ASN A 595 -4.14 18.13 0.53
N GLN A 596 -3.96 18.79 -0.58
CA GLN A 596 -3.75 18.13 -1.87
C GLN A 596 -2.36 17.48 -1.89
N GLY A 597 -2.29 16.14 -1.82
CA GLY A 597 -1.10 15.39 -2.16
C GLY A 597 -0.21 14.84 -1.03
N ARG A 598 -0.70 14.61 0.19
CA ARG A 598 0.08 13.85 1.19
C ARG A 598 -0.11 12.33 1.00
N PRO A 599 0.97 11.55 0.79
CA PRO A 599 0.86 10.11 0.68
C PRO A 599 0.47 9.49 2.03
N THR A 600 -0.49 8.59 2.00
CA THR A 600 -0.80 7.70 3.13
C THR A 600 0.33 6.69 3.33
N ALA A 601 0.80 6.52 4.56
CA ALA A 601 1.88 5.59 4.87
C ALA A 601 1.48 4.14 4.58
N ASN A 602 2.42 3.35 4.05
CA ASN A 602 2.27 1.91 3.85
C ASN A 602 2.01 1.21 5.19
N MET A 603 0.90 0.50 5.30
CA MET A 603 0.66 -0.38 6.45
C MET A 603 1.23 -1.77 6.16
N ILE A 604 2.50 -1.98 6.54
CA ILE A 604 3.07 -3.32 6.68
C ILE A 604 2.46 -3.94 7.95
N ALA A 605 2.24 -5.26 7.96
CA ALA A 605 1.81 -5.95 9.18
C ALA A 605 2.80 -5.62 10.33
N LEU A 606 2.28 -5.44 11.55
CA LEU A 606 3.06 -4.94 12.69
C LEU A 606 4.36 -5.75 12.92
N GLN A 607 4.29 -7.07 12.76
CA GLN A 607 5.46 -7.95 12.92
C GLN A 607 6.51 -7.71 11.81
N GLY A 608 6.06 -7.53 10.57
CA GLY A 608 6.95 -7.18 9.47
C GLY A 608 7.58 -5.80 9.66
N ALA A 609 6.83 -4.83 10.20
CA ALA A 609 7.37 -3.51 10.52
C ALA A 609 8.48 -3.60 11.59
N VAL A 610 8.28 -4.41 12.65
CA VAL A 610 9.32 -4.66 13.66
C VAL A 610 10.54 -5.31 13.02
N PHE A 611 10.35 -6.34 12.19
CA PHE A 611 11.45 -7.00 11.46
C PHE A 611 12.25 -6.02 10.59
N SER A 612 11.56 -5.12 9.90
CA SER A 612 12.22 -4.08 9.09
C SER A 612 13.05 -3.13 9.95
N LEU A 613 12.53 -2.70 11.12
CA LEU A 613 13.27 -1.86 12.06
C LEU A 613 14.51 -2.58 12.62
N GLU A 614 14.39 -3.84 13.01
CA GLU A 614 15.51 -4.68 13.46
C GLU A 614 16.59 -4.78 12.37
N PHE A 615 16.18 -4.93 11.11
CA PHE A 615 17.11 -5.00 9.99
C PHE A 615 17.81 -3.67 9.74
N GLU A 616 17.07 -2.56 9.78
CA GLU A 616 17.64 -1.21 9.63
C GLU A 616 18.60 -0.86 10.77
N ILE A 617 18.28 -1.22 12.02
CA ILE A 617 19.18 -1.07 13.17
C ILE A 617 20.47 -1.88 12.94
N THR A 618 20.33 -3.13 12.51
CA THR A 618 21.46 -4.03 12.18
C THR A 618 22.35 -3.44 11.09
N TYR A 619 21.74 -2.80 10.07
CA TYR A 619 22.47 -2.05 9.04
C TYR A 619 23.21 -0.85 9.62
N LYS A 620 22.57 -0.01 10.45
CA LYS A 620 23.20 1.18 11.05
C LYS A 620 24.35 0.82 12.00
N LEU A 621 24.20 -0.26 12.78
CA LEU A 621 25.23 -0.73 13.71
C LEU A 621 26.51 -1.24 13.02
N GLN A 622 26.55 -1.38 11.70
CA GLN A 622 27.76 -1.65 10.95
C GLN A 622 28.70 -0.45 10.88
N SER A 623 28.23 0.76 11.18
CA SER A 623 29.03 1.96 11.12
C SER A 623 30.16 1.93 12.13
N ILE A 624 31.30 2.52 11.77
CA ILE A 624 32.53 2.52 12.58
C ILE A 624 32.30 3.03 14.01
N GLU A 625 31.40 3.99 14.18
CA GLU A 625 31.06 4.61 15.46
C GLU A 625 30.45 3.61 16.47
N TYR A 626 29.86 2.52 15.97
CA TYR A 626 29.13 1.55 16.78
C TYR A 626 29.86 0.21 16.94
N GLN A 627 31.18 0.14 16.59
CA GLN A 627 31.96 -1.11 16.68
C GLN A 627 32.55 -1.34 18.09
N MET A 628 31.74 -1.13 19.12
CA MET A 628 32.04 -1.51 20.50
C MET A 628 31.53 -2.93 20.78
N ASP A 629 32.25 -3.71 21.59
CA ASP A 629 31.94 -5.14 21.86
C ASP A 629 30.45 -5.36 22.26
N ARG A 630 29.90 -4.49 23.09
CA ARG A 630 28.48 -4.54 23.52
C ARG A 630 27.51 -4.32 22.35
N LEU A 631 27.76 -3.36 21.46
CA LEU A 631 26.88 -3.10 20.31
C LEU A 631 27.07 -4.15 19.22
N ILE A 632 28.24 -4.74 19.08
CA ILE A 632 28.48 -5.90 18.22
C ILE A 632 27.68 -7.11 18.76
N ALA A 633 27.69 -7.35 20.07
CA ALA A 633 26.90 -8.42 20.69
C ALA A 633 25.38 -8.17 20.48
N TYR A 634 24.91 -6.93 20.65
CA TYR A 634 23.52 -6.57 20.38
C TYR A 634 23.15 -6.79 18.92
N ARG A 635 24.00 -6.33 18.00
CA ARG A 635 23.81 -6.57 16.56
C ARG A 635 23.71 -8.06 16.23
N ASN A 636 24.59 -8.88 16.78
CA ASN A 636 24.57 -10.33 16.54
C ASN A 636 23.27 -10.96 17.10
N LYS A 637 22.80 -10.52 18.26
CA LYS A 637 21.51 -10.96 18.81
C LYS A 637 20.33 -10.64 17.87
N LEU A 638 20.31 -9.46 17.26
CA LEU A 638 19.29 -9.11 16.26
C LEU A 638 19.41 -9.99 15.01
N VAL A 639 20.64 -10.28 14.56
CA VAL A 639 20.89 -11.18 13.41
C VAL A 639 20.38 -12.58 13.70
N ASP A 640 20.71 -13.15 14.86
CA ASP A 640 20.24 -14.49 15.26
C ASP A 640 18.71 -14.56 15.29
N LYS A 641 18.06 -13.53 15.88
CA LYS A 641 16.60 -13.44 15.94
C LYS A 641 15.97 -13.38 14.55
N MET A 642 16.49 -12.52 13.66
CA MET A 642 15.96 -12.38 12.30
C MET A 642 16.20 -13.63 11.47
N THR A 643 17.39 -14.20 11.53
CA THR A 643 17.70 -15.46 10.84
C THR A 643 16.77 -16.59 11.27
N GLY A 644 16.52 -16.72 12.57
CA GLY A 644 15.56 -17.70 13.09
C GLY A 644 14.15 -17.51 12.52
N LYS A 645 13.64 -16.29 12.52
CA LYS A 645 12.31 -15.98 11.94
C LYS A 645 12.21 -16.31 10.44
N VAL A 646 13.28 -16.07 9.69
CA VAL A 646 13.31 -16.40 8.26
C VAL A 646 13.38 -17.92 8.04
N GLN A 647 14.12 -18.66 8.88
CA GLN A 647 14.22 -20.12 8.82
C GLN A 647 12.89 -20.82 9.15
N GLU A 648 12.05 -20.21 9.97
CA GLU A 648 10.74 -20.74 10.36
C GLU A 648 9.67 -20.57 9.26
N LEU A 649 9.93 -19.77 8.21
CA LEU A 649 8.98 -19.56 7.12
C LEU A 649 8.66 -20.86 6.39
N ASN A 650 7.36 -21.13 6.21
CA ASN A 650 6.91 -22.28 5.46
C ASN A 650 7.20 -22.11 3.97
N ARG A 651 8.22 -22.81 3.48
CA ARG A 651 8.68 -22.75 2.08
C ARG A 651 7.67 -23.27 1.06
N GLU A 652 6.66 -24.02 1.49
CA GLU A 652 5.60 -24.49 0.61
C GLU A 652 4.48 -23.46 0.41
N ASN A 653 4.46 -22.42 1.23
CA ASN A 653 3.50 -21.34 1.08
C ASN A 653 3.75 -20.57 -0.23
N PHE A 654 2.69 -20.30 -1.00
CA PHE A 654 2.80 -19.66 -2.32
C PHE A 654 3.42 -18.25 -2.25
N ALA A 655 3.16 -17.48 -1.19
CA ALA A 655 3.76 -16.17 -0.99
C ALA A 655 5.27 -16.31 -0.70
N VAL A 656 5.67 -17.22 0.18
CA VAL A 656 7.09 -17.50 0.49
C VAL A 656 7.83 -17.96 -0.76
N ARG A 657 7.21 -18.80 -1.60
CA ARG A 657 7.80 -19.28 -2.87
C ARG A 657 8.12 -18.17 -3.86
N GLN A 658 7.31 -17.16 -3.94
CA GLN A 658 7.60 -16.01 -4.81
C GLN A 658 8.84 -15.22 -4.39
N HIS A 659 9.24 -15.35 -3.11
CA HIS A 659 10.33 -14.61 -2.49
C HIS A 659 11.50 -15.50 -2.04
N LEU A 660 11.58 -16.76 -2.50
CA LEU A 660 12.59 -17.73 -2.08
C LEU A 660 14.02 -17.22 -2.18
N LYS A 661 14.34 -16.40 -3.17
CA LYS A 661 15.65 -15.76 -3.30
C LYS A 661 16.04 -15.02 -2.01
N TYR A 662 15.13 -14.26 -1.43
CA TYR A 662 15.38 -13.47 -0.23
C TYR A 662 15.32 -14.33 1.03
N VAL A 663 14.38 -15.26 1.07
CA VAL A 663 14.27 -16.25 2.17
C VAL A 663 15.55 -17.06 2.28
N ASP A 664 16.05 -17.60 1.17
CA ASP A 664 17.29 -18.40 1.16
C ASP A 664 18.53 -17.55 1.46
N THR A 665 18.53 -16.27 1.01
CA THR A 665 19.63 -15.36 1.30
C THR A 665 19.72 -15.04 2.79
N TYR A 666 18.60 -14.64 3.41
CA TYR A 666 18.57 -14.15 4.79
C TYR A 666 18.25 -15.25 5.83
N SER A 667 18.10 -16.50 5.41
CA SER A 667 18.14 -17.67 6.30
C SER A 667 19.56 -18.04 6.75
N VAL A 668 20.59 -17.40 6.19
CA VAL A 668 22.00 -17.67 6.44
C VAL A 668 22.66 -16.50 7.14
N GLU A 669 23.08 -16.69 8.39
CA GLU A 669 23.66 -15.66 9.26
C GLU A 669 24.85 -14.91 8.63
N SER A 670 25.72 -15.61 7.88
CA SER A 670 26.88 -14.97 7.23
C SER A 670 26.50 -13.87 6.24
N ASN A 671 25.27 -13.87 5.73
CA ASN A 671 24.78 -12.87 4.79
C ASN A 671 24.42 -11.52 5.44
N TYR A 672 24.35 -11.49 6.78
CA TYR A 672 24.21 -10.25 7.55
C TYR A 672 25.54 -9.57 7.89
N GLN A 673 26.69 -10.18 7.57
CA GLN A 673 28.00 -9.57 7.88
C GLN A 673 28.26 -8.24 7.19
N SER A 674 27.70 -8.05 5.99
CA SER A 674 27.78 -6.80 5.26
C SER A 674 26.43 -6.51 4.59
N ILE A 675 25.60 -5.70 5.24
CA ILE A 675 24.29 -5.25 4.74
C ILE A 675 24.48 -3.92 4.01
N THR A 676 23.81 -3.76 2.88
CA THR A 676 23.74 -2.50 2.12
C THR A 676 22.40 -1.79 2.39
N PHE A 677 22.31 -0.53 2.00
CA PHE A 677 21.03 0.19 2.05
C PHE A 677 19.99 -0.44 1.11
N GLU A 678 20.42 -0.96 -0.03
CA GLU A 678 19.55 -1.70 -0.96
C GLU A 678 18.94 -2.94 -0.29
N ASP A 679 19.73 -3.66 0.52
CA ASP A 679 19.24 -4.81 1.28
C ASP A 679 18.13 -4.40 2.27
N THR A 680 18.21 -3.21 2.89
CA THR A 680 17.14 -2.74 3.79
C THR A 680 15.84 -2.51 3.05
N LEU A 681 15.89 -1.96 1.83
CA LEU A 681 14.72 -1.76 0.99
C LEU A 681 14.14 -3.10 0.52
N MET A 682 15.00 -3.99 0.05
CA MET A 682 14.60 -5.33 -0.42
C MET A 682 13.97 -6.16 0.70
N VAL A 683 14.57 -6.15 1.88
CA VAL A 683 14.01 -6.85 3.05
C VAL A 683 12.67 -6.28 3.46
N ARG A 684 12.52 -4.96 3.48
CA ARG A 684 11.25 -4.30 3.79
C ARG A 684 10.14 -4.67 2.80
N ASP A 685 10.47 -4.69 1.51
CA ASP A 685 9.45 -4.83 0.46
C ASP A 685 9.18 -6.30 0.10
N GLU A 686 10.15 -7.21 0.28
CA GLU A 686 10.08 -8.59 -0.20
C GLU A 686 10.05 -9.64 0.93
N LEU A 687 10.67 -9.37 2.08
CA LEU A 687 10.81 -10.37 3.15
C LEU A 687 9.94 -10.05 4.38
N ALA A 688 9.90 -8.79 4.81
CA ALA A 688 9.15 -8.38 6.00
C ALA A 688 7.64 -8.68 5.92
N PRO A 689 6.96 -8.57 4.76
CA PRO A 689 5.55 -8.94 4.64
C PRO A 689 5.26 -10.42 4.91
N LEU A 690 6.27 -11.29 4.78
CA LEU A 690 6.14 -12.73 5.00
C LEU A 690 6.25 -13.14 6.47
N ILE A 691 6.80 -12.26 7.32
CA ILE A 691 7.06 -12.58 8.73
C ILE A 691 5.73 -12.72 9.48
N GLN A 692 5.52 -13.92 10.00
CA GLN A 692 4.31 -14.30 10.73
C GLN A 692 4.35 -13.83 12.19
N PRO A 693 3.19 -13.61 12.81
CA PRO A 693 3.12 -13.38 14.26
C PRO A 693 3.71 -14.56 15.04
N ASP A 694 4.57 -14.25 16.00
CA ASP A 694 5.27 -15.22 16.86
C ASP A 694 4.51 -15.61 18.14
N GLY A 695 3.23 -15.19 18.23
CA GLY A 695 2.39 -15.45 19.40
C GLY A 695 2.57 -14.45 20.55
N ASP A 696 3.46 -13.48 20.41
CA ASP A 696 3.60 -12.39 21.38
C ASP A 696 2.33 -11.50 21.40
N GLU A 697 2.05 -10.93 22.55
CA GLU A 697 0.95 -9.98 22.73
C GLU A 697 1.13 -8.75 21.83
N VAL A 698 0.08 -8.35 21.14
CA VAL A 698 0.09 -7.22 20.19
C VAL A 698 0.58 -5.92 20.87
N SER A 699 0.25 -5.74 22.15
CA SER A 699 0.72 -4.59 22.95
C SER A 699 2.24 -4.58 23.13
N ALA A 700 2.86 -5.75 23.35
CA ALA A 700 4.31 -5.92 23.46
C ALA A 700 5.00 -5.62 22.12
N ILE A 701 4.45 -6.14 21.01
CA ILE A 701 4.99 -5.88 19.65
C ILE A 701 4.91 -4.41 19.27
N ARG A 702 3.82 -3.72 19.63
CA ARG A 702 3.68 -2.26 19.43
C ARG A 702 4.69 -1.48 20.27
N PHE A 703 5.00 -1.95 21.46
CA PHE A 703 6.03 -1.34 22.28
C PHE A 703 7.43 -1.58 21.71
N ASP A 704 7.71 -2.79 21.20
CA ASP A 704 8.96 -3.08 20.50
C ASP A 704 9.14 -2.15 19.29
N ALA A 705 8.09 -1.96 18.47
CA ALA A 705 8.14 -1.05 17.34
C ALA A 705 8.44 0.42 17.76
N LEU A 706 7.87 0.87 18.89
CA LEU A 706 8.14 2.19 19.44
C LEU A 706 9.62 2.33 19.85
N MET A 707 10.14 1.35 20.61
CA MET A 707 11.50 1.39 21.12
C MET A 707 12.54 1.25 20.02
N TYR A 708 12.35 0.33 19.06
CA TYR A 708 13.22 0.24 17.87
C TYR A 708 13.13 1.50 16.99
N GLY A 709 11.99 2.17 16.95
CA GLY A 709 11.86 3.48 16.31
C GLY A 709 12.71 4.55 17.00
N MET A 710 12.81 4.54 18.33
CA MET A 710 13.69 5.43 19.11
C MET A 710 15.17 5.12 18.85
N GLU A 711 15.54 3.85 18.87
CA GLU A 711 16.92 3.41 18.58
C GLU A 711 17.35 3.84 17.17
N LEU A 712 16.48 3.63 16.18
CA LEU A 712 16.75 4.01 14.81
C LEU A 712 16.87 5.54 14.66
N ALA A 713 16.01 6.31 15.33
CA ALA A 713 16.10 7.77 15.36
C ALA A 713 17.43 8.23 15.98
N TYR A 714 17.84 7.62 17.10
CA TYR A 714 19.12 7.86 17.73
C TYR A 714 20.30 7.56 16.79
N LEU A 715 20.32 6.36 16.17
CA LEU A 715 21.35 5.96 15.20
C LEU A 715 21.36 6.83 13.93
N ALA A 716 20.22 7.42 13.59
CA ALA A 716 20.10 8.36 12.47
C ALA A 716 20.46 9.79 12.86
N GLY A 717 20.75 10.08 14.14
CA GLY A 717 20.99 11.42 14.65
C GLY A 717 19.76 12.33 14.57
N LYS A 718 18.55 11.77 14.56
CA LYS A 718 17.28 12.48 14.50
C LYS A 718 16.69 12.65 15.89
N GLY A 719 15.93 13.73 16.10
CA GLY A 719 15.16 13.89 17.34
C GLY A 719 14.02 12.86 17.42
N PHE A 720 13.78 12.32 18.61
CA PHE A 720 12.75 11.32 18.87
C PHE A 720 11.60 11.83 19.76
N GLY A 721 11.34 13.15 19.75
CA GLY A 721 10.36 13.78 20.64
C GLY A 721 8.96 13.17 20.58
N ARG A 722 8.47 12.79 19.40
CA ARG A 722 7.18 12.10 19.25
C ARG A 722 7.18 10.73 19.91
N HIS A 723 8.22 9.92 19.63
CA HIS A 723 8.36 8.59 20.24
C HIS A 723 8.49 8.69 21.76
N LYS A 724 9.23 9.70 22.25
CA LYS A 724 9.36 9.99 23.67
C LYS A 724 7.99 10.29 24.30
N SER A 725 7.17 11.14 23.68
CA SER A 725 5.81 11.42 24.17
C SER A 725 4.95 10.16 24.23
N ASP A 726 5.03 9.30 23.21
CA ASP A 726 4.30 8.04 23.18
C ASP A 726 4.82 7.02 24.22
N LEU A 727 6.14 7.01 24.49
CA LEU A 727 6.72 6.23 25.59
C LEU A 727 6.20 6.70 26.95
N PHE A 728 6.22 8.00 27.20
CA PHE A 728 5.75 8.58 28.46
C PHE A 728 4.28 8.23 28.71
N LYS A 729 3.38 8.44 27.75
CA LYS A 729 1.97 8.06 27.88
C LYS A 729 1.77 6.59 28.24
N LYS A 730 2.56 5.69 27.65
CA LYS A 730 2.48 4.24 27.95
C LYS A 730 3.02 3.92 29.34
N VAL A 731 4.10 4.57 29.76
CA VAL A 731 4.71 4.37 31.07
C VAL A 731 3.83 4.95 32.18
N GLU A 732 3.20 6.10 31.98
CA GLU A 732 2.16 6.67 32.86
C GLU A 732 0.97 5.69 32.97
N GLY A 733 0.51 5.13 31.85
CA GLY A 733 -0.58 4.16 31.84
C GLY A 733 -0.26 2.90 32.66
N ILE A 734 0.96 2.36 32.64
CA ILE A 734 1.33 1.22 33.51
C ILE A 734 1.59 1.67 34.95
N ALA A 735 2.07 2.91 35.18
CA ALA A 735 2.23 3.47 36.52
C ALA A 735 0.90 3.60 37.26
N SER A 736 -0.20 3.90 36.55
CA SER A 736 -1.54 3.99 37.14
C SER A 736 -2.08 2.67 37.71
N VAL A 737 -1.49 1.52 37.33
CA VAL A 737 -1.84 0.19 37.82
C VAL A 737 -0.70 -0.44 38.62
N ALA A 738 0.03 0.36 39.38
CA ALA A 738 1.22 -0.01 40.15
C ALA A 738 0.99 -1.06 41.26
N ASN A 739 -0.25 -1.46 41.54
CA ASN A 739 -0.59 -2.52 42.47
C ASN A 739 -0.28 -3.95 41.92
N ILE A 740 0.08 -4.08 40.65
CA ILE A 740 0.43 -5.35 40.01
C ILE A 740 1.89 -5.68 40.34
N PRO A 741 2.18 -6.90 40.90
CA PRO A 741 3.53 -7.26 41.35
C PRO A 741 4.61 -7.11 40.26
N GLU A 742 4.31 -7.50 39.03
CA GLU A 742 5.25 -7.39 37.91
C GLU A 742 5.61 -5.93 37.59
N ILE A 743 4.67 -4.99 37.79
CA ILE A 743 4.90 -3.56 37.60
C ILE A 743 5.72 -3.01 38.78
N GLN A 744 5.44 -3.46 40.01
CA GLN A 744 6.21 -3.04 41.21
C GLN A 744 7.70 -3.35 41.09
N VAL A 745 8.06 -4.45 40.48
CA VAL A 745 9.47 -4.82 40.22
C VAL A 745 10.17 -3.78 39.34
N GLN A 746 9.43 -3.12 38.45
CA GLN A 746 9.97 -2.12 37.53
C GLN A 746 9.73 -0.67 37.97
N SER A 747 9.24 -0.44 39.18
CA SER A 747 8.88 0.88 39.71
C SER A 747 10.04 1.88 39.67
N GLU A 748 11.27 1.44 39.92
CA GLU A 748 12.46 2.31 39.85
C GLU A 748 12.70 2.78 38.40
N LEU A 749 12.60 1.91 37.42
CA LEU A 749 12.76 2.26 36.00
C LEU A 749 11.62 3.18 35.53
N ILE A 750 10.39 2.87 35.91
CA ILE A 750 9.20 3.69 35.60
C ILE A 750 9.39 5.12 36.14
N ASN A 751 9.79 5.28 37.40
CA ASN A 751 10.05 6.57 38.00
C ASN A 751 11.21 7.32 37.33
N LYS A 752 12.27 6.60 36.96
CA LYS A 752 13.40 7.17 36.21
C LYS A 752 12.94 7.75 34.87
N ILE A 753 12.12 7.02 34.13
CA ILE A 753 11.59 7.48 32.84
C ILE A 753 10.73 8.72 33.02
N LEU A 754 9.80 8.72 33.99
CA LEU A 754 8.78 9.78 34.13
C LEU A 754 9.31 11.08 34.76
N HIS A 755 10.28 10.99 35.67
CA HIS A 755 10.62 12.10 36.54
C HIS A 755 12.08 12.58 36.40
N THR A 756 12.85 12.04 35.45
CA THR A 756 14.23 12.46 35.21
C THR A 756 14.50 12.67 33.71
N ASP A 757 15.67 13.19 33.38
CA ASP A 757 16.20 13.31 32.01
C ASP A 757 16.81 12.01 31.47
N TYR A 758 16.46 10.86 32.07
CA TYR A 758 17.00 9.54 31.71
C TYR A 758 16.83 9.22 30.23
N VAL A 759 15.65 9.46 29.67
CA VAL A 759 15.35 9.18 28.28
C VAL A 759 16.09 10.14 27.32
N ASP A 760 16.32 11.38 27.74
CA ASP A 760 17.03 12.38 26.93
C ASP A 760 18.54 12.09 26.81
N ASN A 761 19.09 11.43 27.83
CA ASN A 761 20.49 11.00 27.88
C ASN A 761 20.68 9.52 27.50
N ALA A 762 19.61 8.82 27.10
CA ALA A 762 19.65 7.41 26.78
C ALA A 762 20.34 7.13 25.44
N GLY A 763 21.11 6.04 25.41
CA GLY A 763 21.66 5.43 24.20
C GLY A 763 20.95 4.10 23.86
N ILE A 764 21.53 3.32 22.97
CA ILE A 764 21.00 2.03 22.51
C ILE A 764 20.79 1.06 23.69
N ASP A 765 21.76 1.00 24.58
CA ASP A 765 21.67 0.04 25.72
C ASP A 765 20.52 0.39 26.66
N GLU A 766 20.29 1.68 26.92
CA GLU A 766 19.20 2.14 27.77
C GLU A 766 17.85 1.92 27.08
N PHE A 767 17.74 2.16 25.78
CA PHE A 767 16.52 1.89 25.02
C PHE A 767 16.18 0.40 25.01
N GLU A 768 17.18 -0.46 24.79
CA GLU A 768 16.96 -1.90 24.82
C GLU A 768 16.62 -2.38 26.25
N TYR A 769 17.24 -1.81 27.27
CA TYR A 769 16.88 -2.08 28.67
C TYR A 769 15.42 -1.71 28.98
N ILE A 770 14.96 -0.53 28.55
CA ILE A 770 13.57 -0.11 28.67
C ILE A 770 12.66 -1.10 27.93
N ARG A 771 13.01 -1.45 26.68
CA ARG A 771 12.22 -2.35 25.85
C ARG A 771 12.03 -3.71 26.53
N VAL A 772 13.10 -4.35 26.93
CA VAL A 772 13.05 -5.71 27.51
C VAL A 772 12.31 -5.70 28.87
N SER A 773 12.54 -4.67 29.69
CA SER A 773 11.94 -4.56 31.03
C SER A 773 10.45 -4.28 30.99
N LEU A 774 9.96 -3.50 30.01
CA LEU A 774 8.58 -3.01 30.04
C LEU A 774 7.69 -3.66 28.98
N ARG A 775 8.21 -4.30 27.90
CA ARG A 775 7.39 -4.82 26.81
C ARG A 775 6.25 -5.74 27.26
N ASN A 776 6.54 -6.64 28.18
CA ASN A 776 5.55 -7.60 28.69
C ASN A 776 4.56 -6.99 29.68
N LEU A 777 4.84 -5.79 30.21
CA LEU A 777 3.94 -5.06 31.08
C LEU A 777 2.87 -4.29 30.29
N MET A 778 3.05 -4.10 28.97
CA MET A 778 2.10 -3.40 28.12
C MET A 778 0.73 -4.09 28.03
N LYS A 779 0.66 -5.38 28.36
CA LYS A 779 -0.63 -6.11 28.49
C LYS A 779 -1.50 -5.59 29.63
N TYR A 780 -0.90 -4.94 30.62
CA TYR A 780 -1.58 -4.34 31.77
C TYR A 780 -2.01 -2.91 31.56
N LEU A 781 -1.66 -2.30 30.41
CA LEU A 781 -2.22 -1.01 30.05
C LEU A 781 -3.74 -1.08 30.17
N PRO A 782 -4.38 -0.11 30.87
CA PRO A 782 -5.83 -0.08 30.99
C PRO A 782 -6.48 -0.23 29.60
N LYS A 783 -7.23 -1.34 29.41
CA LYS A 783 -7.91 -1.61 28.12
C LYS A 783 -9.18 -0.79 27.93
N GLY A 784 -9.53 0.07 28.86
CA GLY A 784 -10.63 0.99 28.78
C GLY A 784 -10.10 2.40 28.89
N ILE A 785 -10.20 3.18 27.83
CA ILE A 785 -10.25 4.62 27.97
C ILE A 785 -11.46 4.86 28.86
N ILE A 786 -11.29 5.47 30.03
CA ILE A 786 -12.40 5.92 30.86
C ILE A 786 -13.23 6.83 29.96
N LYS A 787 -14.49 6.47 29.77
CA LYS A 787 -15.41 7.26 28.95
C LYS A 787 -16.12 8.22 29.84
N TYR A 788 -16.17 9.44 29.40
CA TYR A 788 -16.84 10.52 30.13
C TYR A 788 -18.03 11.02 29.29
N ASP A 789 -19.22 10.95 29.88
CA ASP A 789 -20.41 11.60 29.35
C ASP A 789 -20.52 12.96 30.02
N THR A 790 -20.56 14.01 29.22
CA THR A 790 -20.68 15.42 29.68
C THR A 790 -21.84 16.09 28.96
N ASP A 791 -22.37 17.17 29.54
CA ASP A 791 -23.43 17.98 28.92
C ASP A 791 -23.05 19.46 29.04
N PHE A 792 -21.80 19.79 28.75
CA PHE A 792 -21.32 21.17 28.72
C PHE A 792 -21.96 21.93 27.55
N THR A 793 -22.30 23.15 27.75
CA THR A 793 -22.90 24.04 26.75
C THR A 793 -21.89 24.31 25.61
N ASP A 794 -22.17 23.78 24.43
CA ASP A 794 -21.39 24.01 23.22
C ASP A 794 -22.00 25.13 22.37
N GLU A 795 -21.22 25.72 21.47
CA GLU A 795 -21.66 26.82 20.62
C GLU A 795 -21.32 26.51 19.14
N ILE A 796 -22.29 26.75 18.27
CA ILE A 796 -22.04 26.72 16.80
C ILE A 796 -21.41 28.06 16.43
N LEU A 797 -20.12 28.02 16.09
CA LEU A 797 -19.33 29.18 15.71
C LEU A 797 -19.71 29.74 14.34
N SER A 798 -19.94 28.85 13.37
CA SER A 798 -20.31 29.20 12.01
C SER A 798 -21.10 28.08 11.32
N THR A 799 -21.92 28.46 10.36
CA THR A 799 -22.57 27.53 9.41
C THR A 799 -22.52 28.17 8.04
N GLU A 800 -21.85 27.50 7.11
CA GLU A 800 -21.70 27.96 5.72
C GLU A 800 -22.37 26.99 4.77
N TRP A 801 -23.10 27.54 3.79
CA TRP A 801 -23.76 26.78 2.73
C TRP A 801 -22.97 26.97 1.44
N ASN A 802 -22.45 25.88 0.89
CA ASN A 802 -21.67 25.91 -0.32
C ASN A 802 -22.29 24.96 -1.37
N GLU A 803 -22.46 25.44 -2.58
CA GLU A 803 -22.76 24.56 -3.72
C GLU A 803 -21.53 23.75 -4.05
N SER A 804 -21.71 22.57 -4.63
CA SER A 804 -20.57 21.72 -4.99
C SER A 804 -19.76 22.42 -6.10
N GLU A 805 -18.50 22.64 -5.85
CA GLU A 805 -17.51 22.98 -6.85
C GLU A 805 -17.06 21.71 -7.58
N LEU A 806 -17.97 21.04 -8.30
CA LEU A 806 -17.58 19.99 -9.22
C LEU A 806 -16.99 20.67 -10.45
N GLU A 807 -15.72 21.06 -10.34
CA GLU A 807 -15.01 21.65 -11.49
C GLU A 807 -14.95 20.62 -12.63
N ASN A 808 -15.38 21.08 -13.80
CA ASN A 808 -15.14 20.43 -15.08
C ASN A 808 -13.64 20.51 -15.37
N ASP A 809 -12.86 19.58 -14.83
CA ASP A 809 -11.56 19.28 -15.39
C ASP A 809 -11.76 18.51 -16.71
N GLU A 810 -12.13 19.23 -17.75
CA GLU A 810 -11.68 18.83 -19.07
C GLU A 810 -10.16 18.63 -18.94
N LEU A 811 -9.61 17.56 -19.50
CA LEU A 811 -8.18 17.29 -19.67
C LEU A 811 -7.43 18.52 -20.20
N LYS A 812 -7.34 19.50 -19.37
CA LYS A 812 -6.71 20.79 -19.57
C LYS A 812 -5.31 20.73 -19.05
N ASN A 813 -4.51 19.80 -19.43
CA ASN A 813 -3.17 20.19 -19.11
C ASN A 813 -2.20 19.50 -20.04
N TYR A 814 -1.65 20.32 -20.91
CA TYR A 814 -0.37 20.06 -21.55
C TYR A 814 0.58 19.38 -20.57
N LYS A 815 0.69 19.88 -19.34
CA LYS A 815 1.45 19.30 -18.24
C LYS A 815 1.12 17.82 -18.01
N ALA A 816 -0.13 17.47 -17.83
CA ALA A 816 -0.55 16.09 -17.59
C ALA A 816 -0.26 15.18 -18.79
N LYS A 817 -0.45 15.65 -20.03
CA LYS A 817 -0.12 14.92 -21.26
C LYS A 817 1.38 14.63 -21.36
N VAL A 818 2.19 15.64 -21.08
CA VAL A 818 3.64 15.56 -21.18
C VAL A 818 4.22 14.68 -20.07
N GLU A 819 3.85 14.90 -18.85
CA GLU A 819 4.24 14.03 -17.74
C GLU A 819 3.85 12.58 -18.01
N PHE A 820 2.71 12.34 -18.66
CA PHE A 820 2.21 11.05 -19.08
C PHE A 820 3.10 10.39 -20.10
N TYR A 821 3.35 11.07 -21.18
CA TYR A 821 4.18 10.53 -22.23
C TYR A 821 5.56 10.15 -21.73
N ILE A 822 6.19 11.03 -20.96
CA ILE A 822 7.56 10.81 -20.44
C ILE A 822 7.62 9.58 -19.55
N ARG A 823 6.60 9.34 -18.73
CA ARG A 823 6.57 8.15 -17.86
C ARG A 823 6.32 6.86 -18.62
N GLN A 824 5.54 6.89 -19.69
CA GLN A 824 5.22 5.71 -20.51
C GLN A 824 6.36 5.29 -21.44
N HIS A 825 7.19 6.24 -21.85
CA HIS A 825 8.23 6.02 -22.84
C HIS A 825 9.63 6.13 -22.25
N GLN A 826 9.82 5.56 -21.04
CA GLN A 826 11.13 5.50 -20.41
C GLN A 826 12.14 4.62 -21.18
N ASP A 827 11.68 3.84 -22.13
CA ASP A 827 12.47 3.10 -23.12
C ASP A 827 12.93 3.98 -24.32
N ASN A 828 12.37 5.19 -24.49
CA ASN A 828 12.88 6.16 -25.44
C ASN A 828 14.36 6.47 -25.10
N ILE A 829 15.21 6.47 -26.14
CA ILE A 829 16.67 6.61 -25.97
C ILE A 829 17.05 7.88 -25.21
N ALA A 830 16.43 9.02 -25.52
CA ALA A 830 16.70 10.30 -24.86
C ALA A 830 16.27 10.26 -23.38
N ILE A 831 15.11 9.70 -23.08
CA ILE A 831 14.58 9.57 -21.71
C ILE A 831 15.43 8.56 -20.91
N ALA A 832 15.81 7.44 -21.51
CA ALA A 832 16.67 6.43 -20.90
C ALA A 832 18.08 6.98 -20.58
N LYS A 833 18.66 7.77 -21.46
CA LYS A 833 19.93 8.46 -21.21
C LYS A 833 19.84 9.41 -20.00
N LEU A 834 18.79 10.22 -19.94
CA LEU A 834 18.56 11.12 -18.82
C LEU A 834 18.42 10.34 -17.50
N LYS A 835 17.66 9.26 -17.50
CA LYS A 835 17.47 8.41 -16.33
C LYS A 835 18.78 7.74 -15.86
N THR A 836 19.68 7.38 -16.79
CA THR A 836 20.95 6.71 -16.50
C THR A 836 22.15 7.66 -16.41
N ASN A 837 21.92 8.98 -16.27
CA ASN A 837 22.93 10.03 -16.15
C ASN A 837 23.87 10.14 -17.34
N GLN A 838 23.43 9.80 -18.54
CA GLN A 838 24.19 9.98 -19.76
C GLN A 838 23.89 11.34 -20.38
N PRO A 839 24.90 12.05 -20.98
CA PRO A 839 24.67 13.32 -21.64
C PRO A 839 23.82 13.15 -22.90
N LEU A 840 22.96 14.11 -23.17
CA LEU A 840 22.14 14.16 -24.39
C LEU A 840 22.98 14.64 -25.57
N THR A 841 22.64 14.15 -26.75
CA THR A 841 23.13 14.68 -28.03
C THR A 841 22.10 15.62 -28.66
N GLU A 842 22.48 16.40 -29.67
CA GLU A 842 21.55 17.25 -30.41
C GLU A 842 20.34 16.47 -30.96
N VAL A 843 20.58 15.26 -31.45
CA VAL A 843 19.52 14.37 -31.98
C VAL A 843 18.54 13.94 -30.87
N ASP A 844 19.03 13.70 -29.64
CA ASP A 844 18.17 13.38 -28.49
C ASP A 844 17.28 14.58 -28.14
N ILE A 845 17.83 15.81 -28.20
CA ILE A 845 17.08 17.03 -27.92
C ILE A 845 16.02 17.26 -29.00
N GLU A 846 16.37 17.14 -30.29
CA GLU A 846 15.42 17.24 -31.39
C GLU A 846 14.28 16.22 -31.26
N SER A 847 14.60 14.99 -30.82
CA SER A 847 13.57 13.96 -30.55
C SER A 847 12.62 14.35 -29.42
N LEU A 848 13.13 14.92 -28.33
CA LEU A 848 12.29 15.43 -27.23
C LEU A 848 11.45 16.63 -27.66
N GLU A 849 12.01 17.56 -28.44
CA GLU A 849 11.31 18.71 -29.01
C GLU A 849 10.15 18.27 -29.91
N GLN A 850 10.40 17.30 -30.80
CA GLN A 850 9.37 16.75 -31.66
C GLN A 850 8.19 16.18 -30.86
N ILE A 851 8.48 15.43 -29.82
CA ILE A 851 7.46 14.83 -28.99
C ILE A 851 6.71 15.88 -28.18
N LEU A 852 7.43 16.73 -27.45
CA LEU A 852 6.82 17.66 -26.49
C LEU A 852 6.15 18.85 -27.16
N TRP A 853 6.69 19.35 -28.29
CA TRP A 853 6.21 20.55 -28.95
C TRP A 853 5.37 20.31 -30.21
N ASN A 854 5.38 19.08 -30.76
CA ASN A 854 4.62 18.79 -31.98
C ASN A 854 3.56 17.71 -31.80
N GLU A 855 3.83 16.68 -30.95
CA GLU A 855 2.89 15.56 -30.77
C GLU A 855 1.94 15.78 -29.58
N LEU A 856 2.41 16.39 -28.49
CA LEU A 856 1.64 16.55 -27.25
C LEU A 856 1.05 17.95 -27.08
N GLY A 857 1.63 18.96 -27.72
CA GLY A 857 1.19 20.36 -27.67
C GLY A 857 2.07 21.27 -28.52
N SER A 858 2.24 22.52 -28.12
CA SER A 858 3.11 23.49 -28.78
C SER A 858 4.25 23.94 -27.85
N LYS A 859 5.26 24.58 -28.44
CA LYS A 859 6.32 25.24 -27.67
C LYS A 859 5.77 26.31 -26.73
N ASP A 860 4.74 27.05 -27.20
CA ASP A 860 4.09 28.09 -26.40
C ASP A 860 3.36 27.48 -25.18
N ASP A 861 2.77 26.29 -25.31
CA ASP A 861 2.16 25.57 -24.18
C ASP A 861 3.23 25.14 -23.17
N TYR A 862 4.39 24.67 -23.65
CA TYR A 862 5.52 24.33 -22.80
C TYR A 862 6.06 25.56 -22.04
N GLU A 863 6.32 26.65 -22.74
CA GLU A 863 6.85 27.88 -22.13
C GLU A 863 5.86 28.52 -21.14
N LYS A 864 4.57 28.38 -21.38
CA LYS A 864 3.53 28.86 -20.46
C LYS A 864 3.48 28.08 -19.15
N GLU A 865 3.67 26.74 -19.19
CA GLU A 865 3.59 25.89 -18.02
C GLU A 865 4.93 25.79 -17.26
N TYR A 866 6.05 25.78 -17.98
CA TYR A 866 7.38 25.48 -17.41
C TYR A 866 8.40 26.60 -17.60
N GLY A 867 8.03 27.70 -18.24
CA GLY A 867 8.93 28.80 -18.59
C GLY A 867 9.99 28.33 -19.59
N HIS A 868 11.18 28.91 -19.49
CA HIS A 868 12.31 28.58 -20.39
C HIS A 868 13.21 27.45 -19.83
N LYS A 869 12.63 26.48 -19.11
CA LYS A 869 13.39 25.37 -18.55
C LYS A 869 13.91 24.47 -19.66
N PRO A 870 15.21 24.04 -19.63
CA PRO A 870 15.74 23.09 -20.59
C PRO A 870 14.94 21.76 -20.60
N LEU A 871 14.67 21.21 -21.78
CA LEU A 871 13.83 20.01 -21.93
C LEU A 871 14.39 18.79 -21.20
N GLY A 872 15.69 18.55 -21.29
CA GLY A 872 16.32 17.42 -20.61
C GLY A 872 16.25 17.54 -19.09
N GLU A 873 16.39 18.74 -18.55
CA GLU A 873 16.23 19.02 -17.13
C GLU A 873 14.79 18.74 -16.67
N PHE A 874 13.83 19.22 -17.41
CA PHE A 874 12.42 19.00 -17.15
C PHE A 874 12.04 17.50 -17.18
N VAL A 875 12.50 16.79 -18.21
CA VAL A 875 12.27 15.34 -18.33
C VAL A 875 12.90 14.59 -17.16
N ARG A 876 14.12 14.96 -16.76
CA ARG A 876 14.82 14.32 -15.64
C ARG A 876 14.12 14.56 -14.30
N GLU A 877 13.54 15.72 -14.07
CA GLU A 877 12.73 15.97 -12.87
C GLU A 877 11.50 15.06 -12.78
N ILE A 878 10.95 14.66 -13.92
CA ILE A 878 9.79 13.76 -13.96
C ILE A 878 10.18 12.30 -13.75
N VAL A 879 11.25 11.84 -14.42
CA VAL A 879 11.65 10.40 -14.36
C VAL A 879 12.57 10.09 -13.19
N GLY A 880 13.15 11.11 -12.55
CA GLY A 880 14.19 10.94 -11.55
C GLY A 880 15.51 10.45 -12.15
N LEU A 881 16.44 10.07 -11.29
CA LEU A 881 17.69 9.43 -11.67
C LEU A 881 17.68 7.96 -11.19
N ASP A 882 18.17 7.05 -12.00
CA ASP A 882 18.33 5.65 -11.59
C ASP A 882 19.27 5.55 -10.38
N MET A 883 18.90 4.75 -9.40
CA MET A 883 19.63 4.60 -8.13
C MET A 883 21.08 4.12 -8.37
N ASN A 884 21.27 3.17 -9.31
CA ASN A 884 22.59 2.65 -9.61
C ASN A 884 23.44 3.70 -10.31
N ALA A 885 22.84 4.49 -11.20
CA ALA A 885 23.52 5.60 -11.87
C ALA A 885 23.92 6.69 -10.88
N ALA A 886 23.04 7.03 -9.92
CA ALA A 886 23.35 7.98 -8.85
C ALA A 886 24.47 7.46 -7.95
N LYS A 887 24.39 6.23 -7.47
CA LYS A 887 25.44 5.60 -6.65
C LYS A 887 26.77 5.48 -7.39
N ALA A 888 26.74 5.17 -8.69
CA ALA A 888 27.95 5.12 -9.50
C ALA A 888 28.62 6.49 -9.60
N ALA A 889 27.84 7.57 -9.77
CA ALA A 889 28.38 8.93 -9.80
C ALA A 889 29.02 9.35 -8.46
N PHE A 890 28.47 8.91 -7.34
CA PHE A 890 29.01 9.18 -5.99
C PHE A 890 29.87 8.04 -5.44
N SER A 891 30.26 7.05 -6.26
CA SER A 891 30.96 5.84 -5.82
C SER A 891 32.29 6.14 -5.09
N GLU A 892 33.00 7.18 -5.49
CA GLU A 892 34.23 7.61 -4.83
C GLU A 892 33.99 7.96 -3.35
N PHE A 893 32.85 8.60 -3.03
CA PHE A 893 32.51 9.00 -1.67
C PHE A 893 31.83 7.91 -0.88
N LEU A 894 30.94 7.12 -1.53
CA LEU A 894 30.19 6.04 -0.86
C LEU A 894 31.11 4.86 -0.47
N ASN A 895 32.22 4.68 -1.21
CA ASN A 895 33.21 3.63 -0.95
C ASN A 895 34.46 4.18 -0.22
N ASP A 896 34.54 5.49 0.05
CA ASP A 896 35.66 6.08 0.75
C ASP A 896 35.64 5.71 2.24
N THR A 897 36.63 4.96 2.66
CA THR A 897 36.80 4.49 4.04
C THR A 897 37.27 5.56 5.00
N ASN A 898 37.66 6.74 4.48
CA ASN A 898 38.13 7.88 5.29
C ASN A 898 36.97 8.82 5.69
N LEU A 899 35.78 8.64 5.13
CA LEU A 899 34.61 9.44 5.49
C LEU A 899 34.01 8.97 6.82
N ASP A 900 33.68 9.95 7.65
CA ASP A 900 32.91 9.64 8.87
C ASP A 900 31.42 9.36 8.55
N SER A 901 30.69 8.80 9.50
CA SER A 901 29.30 8.39 9.31
C SER A 901 28.36 9.57 9.03
N ARG A 902 28.68 10.78 9.48
CA ARG A 902 27.88 11.98 9.21
C ARG A 902 28.07 12.40 7.75
N GLN A 903 29.29 12.31 7.25
CA GLN A 903 29.64 12.61 5.86
C GLN A 903 28.99 11.60 4.90
N ILE A 904 29.07 10.30 5.20
CA ILE A 904 28.42 9.24 4.43
C ILE A 904 26.89 9.41 4.45
N TYR A 905 26.32 9.72 5.60
CA TYR A 905 24.89 10.02 5.71
C TYR A 905 24.49 11.20 4.81
N PHE A 906 25.25 12.29 4.87
CA PHE A 906 24.99 13.48 4.08
C PHE A 906 25.06 13.21 2.57
N VAL A 907 26.07 12.46 2.11
CA VAL A 907 26.15 12.04 0.70
C VAL A 907 24.99 11.13 0.30
N ASN A 908 24.58 10.21 1.16
CA ASN A 908 23.40 9.37 0.89
C ASN A 908 22.12 10.20 0.76
N GLN A 909 21.93 11.24 1.60
CA GLN A 909 20.77 12.14 1.46
C GLN A 909 20.81 12.91 0.12
N ILE A 910 21.99 13.31 -0.35
CA ILE A 910 22.15 13.92 -1.69
C ILE A 910 21.74 12.90 -2.78
N VAL A 911 22.22 11.66 -2.69
CA VAL A 911 21.89 10.59 -3.64
C VAL A 911 20.37 10.35 -3.65
N GLU A 912 19.74 10.19 -2.49
CA GLU A 912 18.29 10.00 -2.39
C GLU A 912 17.51 11.19 -2.97
N TYR A 913 17.94 12.41 -2.68
CA TYR A 913 17.31 13.61 -3.21
C TYR A 913 17.38 13.64 -4.74
N ILE A 914 18.57 13.38 -5.33
CA ILE A 914 18.76 13.40 -6.77
C ILE A 914 18.00 12.26 -7.46
N VAL A 915 17.94 11.09 -6.85
CA VAL A 915 17.15 9.96 -7.38
C VAL A 915 15.67 10.34 -7.50
N HIS A 916 15.13 11.04 -6.51
CA HIS A 916 13.72 11.44 -6.52
C HIS A 916 13.45 12.66 -7.41
N ASN A 917 14.30 13.65 -7.35
CA ASN A 917 14.08 14.95 -8.00
C ASN A 917 14.82 15.09 -9.34
N GLY A 918 15.65 14.11 -9.71
CA GLY A 918 16.41 14.08 -10.95
C GLY A 918 17.64 15.00 -10.97
N ILE A 919 17.55 16.17 -10.36
CA ILE A 919 18.58 17.23 -10.31
C ILE A 919 18.64 17.89 -8.93
N MET A 920 19.74 18.58 -8.64
CA MET A 920 19.91 19.41 -7.45
C MET A 920 20.58 20.74 -7.83
N LYS A 921 19.82 21.73 -8.26
CA LYS A 921 20.33 23.08 -8.60
C LYS A 921 20.29 24.02 -7.41
N ASP A 922 19.23 23.99 -6.65
CA ASP A 922 19.11 24.83 -5.46
C ASP A 922 19.76 24.12 -4.27
N LEU A 923 20.97 24.57 -3.94
CA LEU A 923 21.71 24.06 -2.79
C LEU A 923 21.17 24.61 -1.45
N SER A 924 20.17 25.47 -1.45
CA SER A 924 19.54 25.95 -0.22
C SER A 924 18.81 24.84 0.51
N VAL A 925 18.32 23.81 -0.20
CA VAL A 925 17.72 22.59 0.36
C VAL A 925 18.66 21.86 1.35
N LEU A 926 19.96 22.00 1.19
CA LEU A 926 20.97 21.43 2.09
C LEU A 926 20.98 22.09 3.48
N LYS A 927 20.24 23.17 3.67
CA LYS A 927 20.06 23.86 4.97
C LYS A 927 18.82 23.39 5.72
N GLU A 928 18.08 22.43 5.16
CA GLU A 928 16.83 21.91 5.72
C GLU A 928 16.97 20.41 6.03
N SER A 929 16.08 19.88 6.87
CA SER A 929 15.98 18.44 7.10
C SER A 929 15.61 17.73 5.78
N PRO A 930 16.19 16.56 5.44
CA PRO A 930 17.03 15.70 6.30
C PRO A 930 18.54 16.00 6.28
N PHE A 931 19.00 16.97 5.51
CA PHE A 931 20.43 17.25 5.33
C PHE A 931 21.07 17.79 6.63
N THR A 932 20.34 18.59 7.40
CA THR A 932 20.82 19.19 8.65
C THR A 932 20.66 18.30 9.88
N ASP A 933 20.07 17.12 9.76
CA ASP A 933 19.77 16.23 10.88
C ASP A 933 21.02 15.80 11.68
N ARG A 934 22.20 15.87 11.07
CA ARG A 934 23.48 15.53 11.71
C ARG A 934 24.48 16.68 11.76
N GLY A 935 24.03 17.88 11.51
CA GLY A 935 24.84 19.09 11.47
C GLY A 935 24.79 19.81 10.13
N SER A 936 25.20 21.04 10.09
CA SER A 936 25.30 21.83 8.86
C SER A 936 26.44 21.31 7.95
N VAL A 937 26.39 21.64 6.66
CA VAL A 937 27.46 21.28 5.70
C VAL A 937 28.86 21.67 6.22
N VAL A 938 29.00 22.85 6.85
CA VAL A 938 30.28 23.36 7.37
C VAL A 938 30.73 22.58 8.60
N GLU A 939 29.84 22.09 9.40
CA GLU A 939 30.15 21.25 10.58
C GLU A 939 30.47 19.81 10.19
N ILE A 940 29.84 19.29 9.14
CA ILE A 940 30.07 17.93 8.66
C ILE A 940 31.34 17.84 7.82
N PHE A 941 31.57 18.85 6.97
CA PHE A 941 32.73 18.89 6.06
C PHE A 941 33.71 19.97 6.52
N THR A 942 34.48 19.67 7.54
CA THR A 942 35.57 20.57 8.04
C THR A 942 36.68 20.76 7.00
N ASP A 943 36.89 19.74 6.14
CA ASP A 943 37.69 19.87 4.90
C ASP A 943 36.79 20.27 3.73
N MET A 944 36.79 21.55 3.42
CA MET A 944 35.99 22.10 2.32
C MET A 944 36.40 21.57 0.94
N THR A 945 37.60 20.98 0.81
CA THR A 945 38.06 20.36 -0.44
C THR A 945 37.16 19.16 -0.79
N LEU A 946 36.81 18.36 0.21
CA LEU A 946 35.92 17.21 0.06
C LEU A 946 34.51 17.65 -0.37
N TRP A 947 33.98 18.66 0.30
CA TRP A 947 32.69 19.24 -0.10
C TRP A 947 32.71 19.77 -1.55
N MET A 948 33.77 20.43 -1.97
CA MET A 948 33.91 20.94 -3.34
C MET A 948 33.93 19.80 -4.36
N ASN A 949 34.48 18.64 -4.02
CA ASN A 949 34.48 17.48 -4.91
C ASN A 949 33.09 16.86 -5.00
N ILE A 950 32.34 16.71 -3.87
CA ILE A 950 30.96 16.28 -3.88
C ILE A 950 30.10 17.24 -4.73
N LYS A 951 30.27 18.54 -4.56
CA LYS A 951 29.58 19.55 -5.35
C LYS A 951 29.89 19.42 -6.85
N LYS A 952 31.13 19.12 -7.25
CA LYS A 952 31.47 18.88 -8.67
C LYS A 952 30.67 17.71 -9.26
N VAL A 953 30.42 16.65 -8.47
CA VAL A 953 29.58 15.51 -8.93
C VAL A 953 28.14 15.95 -9.12
N ILE A 954 27.60 16.75 -8.18
CA ILE A 954 26.27 17.33 -8.32
C ILE A 954 26.18 18.20 -9.59
N ASP A 955 27.17 19.08 -9.78
CA ASP A 955 27.22 19.96 -10.94
C ASP A 955 27.34 19.18 -12.26
N GLN A 956 28.07 18.06 -12.27
CA GLN A 956 28.18 17.18 -13.43
C GLN A 956 26.85 16.45 -13.73
N ILE A 957 26.15 15.97 -12.69
CA ILE A 957 24.82 15.34 -12.85
C ILE A 957 23.82 16.35 -13.41
N ASN A 958 23.82 17.58 -12.90
CA ASN A 958 22.98 18.66 -13.42
C ASN A 958 23.34 19.01 -14.87
N ALA A 959 24.63 19.08 -15.20
CA ALA A 959 25.11 19.38 -16.56
C ALA A 959 24.67 18.31 -17.57
N ASN A 960 24.67 17.02 -17.19
CA ASN A 960 24.21 15.94 -18.05
C ASN A 960 22.70 16.01 -18.38
N ALA A 961 21.93 16.77 -17.61
CA ALA A 961 20.51 17.01 -17.86
C ALA A 961 20.26 18.23 -18.78
N VAL A 962 21.22 19.14 -18.91
CA VAL A 962 21.01 20.40 -19.62
C VAL A 962 21.46 20.30 -21.08
N ALA A 963 22.43 19.44 -21.42
CA ALA A 963 23.21 19.26 -22.68
C ALA A 963 23.15 20.33 -23.73
#